data_27b327e6ab8cf4580b95b2a7c14dbe43
#
_entry.id   27b327e6ab8cf4580b95b2a7c14dbe43
#
_cell.length_a   1.000
_cell.length_b   1.000
_cell.length_c   1.000
_cell.angle_alpha   90.00
_cell.angle_beta   90.00
_cell.angle_gamma   90.00
#
_symmetry.space_group_name_H-M   'P 1'
#
loop_
_entity.id
_entity.type
_entity.pdbx_description
1 polymer ?
#
loop_
_entity_poly.entity_id
_entity_poly.type
_entity_poly.pdbx_seq_one_letter_code
_entity_poly.pdbx_strand_id
1 'polypeptide(L)'
;MERVAAILENDPRRRVAAVLSACRGVTDALLTLVRTAAAHGAGSDDDGLEALRERHAGIARALLTAPAAGDYVEEVTADCRSIAGILQTVRLIRDASPVVTDLVAGYGELWSTRLFWRYLDARGRRPGGVRWVDAREILEIDRAPLGPSVSWAESRGRAERLIPQDAECTLIVTGFIARTRDGLQTTLGRDGSDFSASIFSALLDADEIVIWTDVPGVLSADPRRVPDATVIDSLSYNEAMELAYFGAKVIHPQTMAPAVSRGIPIWIRNTFAPDQPGTVICAEPASAHPVKGITSIDRVAIINVEGTGMIGVPGTAQRLFGALREHGISVALISQGSSEHSICFALAQADADRAAAVVRTAFDTEIRQGQIQRVDVTRDCSILAVVGDGMAGTPGIAAKLFNALGSSGVNVRAIAQGASERNISVVIDERQTARALGAVHAGFYLSPHTISIGVIGPGSVGGAFLDQLGSQMDRLTRDFRLDLRLRGLLTSRAMVLADPAVPMAGWRQAMTDAPAADLERFVQHVDAGHIPHTVIVDCTASAAVARRYPEWLAAGIHVVTPNKQAGSADLAFYRTLHEARRTGGSRYMYEATVGAGLPIIQTVRDLRETGDRVHRIEGILSGTLSYLFNVWDGEQPFSALVRDAKAQGFTEPDPRDDLSGKDVARKLVILAREIGLDLELDDVALEGLVPAALQACGAAEFLDRVTDLDAVMRERFRAAQSRGRVLRYVGRLDADTGTATVGLVEVDRSHLFANISLTDNVVSFTTERYDRNPLVVRGPGAGPAVTAGGVFADLLRVCAYLGAHV
;
A
#
# COMPACT_ATOMS: atom_id res chain seq x y z
N MET A 1 -20.74 18.38 19.68
CA MET A 1 -20.60 19.37 20.79
C MET A 1 -20.06 18.73 22.07
N GLU A 2 -20.60 17.63 22.57
CA GLU A 2 -20.09 16.93 23.78
C GLU A 2 -18.62 16.60 23.75
N ARG A 3 -18.10 16.03 22.64
CA ARG A 3 -16.67 15.74 22.49
C ARG A 3 -15.80 16.99 22.49
N VAL A 4 -16.25 18.06 21.85
CA VAL A 4 -15.50 19.33 21.83
C VAL A 4 -15.48 19.92 23.24
N ALA A 5 -16.56 19.82 23.98
CA ALA A 5 -16.60 20.24 25.39
C ALA A 5 -15.63 19.40 26.23
N ALA A 6 -15.60 18.06 26.06
CA ALA A 6 -14.68 17.18 26.78
C ALA A 6 -13.19 17.49 26.44
N ILE A 7 -12.89 17.80 25.20
CA ILE A 7 -11.53 18.22 24.77
C ILE A 7 -11.14 19.51 25.48
N LEU A 8 -12.03 20.53 25.52
CA LEU A 8 -11.76 21.80 26.19
C LEU A 8 -11.67 21.62 27.70
N GLU A 9 -12.54 20.82 28.32
CA GLU A 9 -12.53 20.57 29.76
C GLU A 9 -11.27 19.85 30.22
N ASN A 10 -10.72 18.95 29.40
CA ASN A 10 -9.49 18.22 29.69
C ASN A 10 -8.23 19.01 29.35
N ASP A 11 -8.33 20.15 28.65
CA ASP A 11 -7.18 20.99 28.35
C ASP A 11 -6.71 21.71 29.64
N PRO A 12 -5.45 21.49 30.07
CA PRO A 12 -4.93 22.08 31.30
C PRO A 12 -4.69 23.60 31.19
N ARG A 13 -4.70 24.14 30.00
CA ARG A 13 -4.43 25.56 29.77
C ARG A 13 -5.62 26.40 30.20
N ARG A 14 -5.34 27.51 30.88
CA ARG A 14 -6.36 28.40 31.39
C ARG A 14 -6.88 29.41 30.36
N ARG A 15 -6.03 29.81 29.43
CA ARG A 15 -6.37 30.70 28.33
C ARG A 15 -6.54 29.88 27.03
N VAL A 16 -7.74 29.73 26.56
CA VAL A 16 -8.09 29.01 25.35
C VAL A 16 -9.10 29.82 24.54
N ALA A 17 -8.85 30.00 23.26
CA ALA A 17 -9.82 30.51 22.31
C ALA A 17 -10.27 29.36 21.35
N ALA A 18 -11.53 29.00 21.45
CA ALA A 18 -12.15 27.99 20.60
C ALA A 18 -12.93 28.67 19.47
N VAL A 19 -12.42 28.63 18.26
CA VAL A 19 -13.12 29.12 17.07
C VAL A 19 -14.00 28.01 16.51
N LEU A 20 -15.29 28.25 16.37
CA LEU A 20 -16.24 27.22 15.95
C LEU A 20 -16.93 27.61 14.63
N SER A 21 -17.11 26.58 13.80
CA SER A 21 -17.91 26.64 12.55
C SER A 21 -19.40 26.42 12.87
N ALA A 22 -20.23 26.66 11.85
CA ALA A 22 -21.63 26.25 11.86
C ALA A 22 -21.77 24.73 12.07
N CYS A 23 -22.92 24.28 12.54
CA CYS A 23 -23.27 22.88 12.54
C CYS A 23 -23.27 22.34 11.09
N ARG A 24 -22.79 21.10 10.92
CA ARG A 24 -22.59 20.47 9.60
C ARG A 24 -23.80 20.68 8.68
N GLY A 25 -23.59 21.23 7.49
CA GLY A 25 -24.60 21.44 6.45
C GLY A 25 -25.55 22.64 6.69
N VAL A 26 -25.42 23.38 7.78
CA VAL A 26 -26.27 24.56 8.06
C VAL A 26 -25.90 25.69 7.08
N THR A 27 -24.65 26.00 6.89
CA THR A 27 -24.19 27.04 5.97
C THR A 27 -24.63 26.76 4.52
N ASP A 28 -24.51 25.51 4.05
CA ASP A 28 -24.97 25.09 2.72
C ASP A 28 -26.48 25.23 2.57
N ALA A 29 -27.25 24.87 3.61
CA ALA A 29 -28.69 25.02 3.61
C ALA A 29 -29.10 26.50 3.53
N LEU A 30 -28.47 27.38 4.32
CA LEU A 30 -28.70 28.82 4.28
C LEU A 30 -28.38 29.42 2.91
N LEU A 31 -27.23 29.06 2.32
CA LEU A 31 -26.85 29.48 0.96
C LEU A 31 -27.81 28.95 -0.11
N THR A 32 -28.36 27.76 0.09
CA THR A 32 -29.35 27.20 -0.83
C THR A 32 -30.65 27.98 -0.76
N LEU A 33 -31.11 28.38 0.43
CA LEU A 33 -32.29 29.22 0.59
C LEU A 33 -32.13 30.56 -0.14
N VAL A 34 -30.98 31.22 -0.04
CA VAL A 34 -30.70 32.48 -0.78
C VAL A 34 -30.75 32.27 -2.28
N ARG A 35 -30.12 31.19 -2.78
CA ARG A 35 -30.11 30.84 -4.22
C ARG A 35 -31.51 30.55 -4.74
N THR A 36 -32.28 29.77 -3.98
CA THR A 36 -33.66 29.42 -4.32
C THR A 36 -34.54 30.66 -4.35
N ALA A 37 -34.41 31.53 -3.35
CA ALA A 37 -35.15 32.79 -3.31
C ALA A 37 -34.85 33.71 -4.51
N ALA A 38 -33.62 33.79 -4.98
CA ALA A 38 -33.22 34.55 -6.16
C ALA A 38 -33.74 33.91 -7.48
N ALA A 39 -33.81 32.59 -7.56
CA ALA A 39 -34.19 31.86 -8.76
C ALA A 39 -35.71 31.74 -8.94
N HIS A 40 -36.49 31.61 -7.87
CA HIS A 40 -37.92 31.28 -7.92
C HIS A 40 -38.77 32.34 -7.20
N GLY A 41 -39.67 32.95 -7.92
CA GLY A 41 -40.48 34.10 -7.44
C GLY A 41 -41.65 33.82 -6.53
N ALA A 42 -41.94 32.63 -6.04
CA ALA A 42 -42.91 32.32 -4.98
C ALA A 42 -42.93 30.82 -4.73
N GLY A 43 -42.53 30.35 -3.55
CA GLY A 43 -42.56 28.95 -3.12
C GLY A 43 -41.85 28.76 -1.79
N SER A 44 -42.33 27.90 -0.98
CA SER A 44 -42.07 27.40 0.34
C SER A 44 -40.60 27.33 0.84
N ASP A 45 -39.86 28.45 0.96
CA ASP A 45 -38.59 28.50 1.69
C ASP A 45 -38.81 28.48 3.22
N ASP A 46 -40.04 28.66 3.68
CA ASP A 46 -40.41 28.58 5.08
C ASP A 46 -40.15 27.22 5.67
N ASP A 47 -40.34 26.16 4.89
CA ASP A 47 -40.06 24.79 5.33
C ASP A 47 -38.57 24.56 5.59
N GLY A 48 -37.68 25.16 4.80
CA GLY A 48 -36.22 25.04 4.96
C GLY A 48 -35.72 25.77 6.21
N LEU A 49 -36.22 26.98 6.49
CA LEU A 49 -35.89 27.73 7.71
C LEU A 49 -36.48 27.05 8.96
N GLU A 50 -37.70 26.55 8.87
CA GLU A 50 -38.32 25.81 9.95
C GLU A 50 -37.55 24.53 10.29
N ALA A 51 -37.08 23.79 9.29
CA ALA A 51 -36.24 22.61 9.47
C ALA A 51 -34.91 22.96 10.19
N LEU A 52 -34.27 24.07 9.83
CA LEU A 52 -33.05 24.53 10.50
C LEU A 52 -33.34 24.95 11.96
N ARG A 53 -34.45 25.71 12.20
CA ARG A 53 -34.87 26.08 13.51
C ARG A 53 -35.12 24.87 14.41
N GLU A 54 -35.91 23.91 13.91
CA GLU A 54 -36.23 22.69 14.68
C GLU A 54 -35.00 21.80 14.94
N ARG A 55 -34.08 21.74 13.99
CA ARG A 55 -32.80 21.06 14.20
C ARG A 55 -32.00 21.67 15.34
N HIS A 56 -31.88 23.01 15.40
CA HIS A 56 -31.17 23.70 16.44
C HIS A 56 -31.93 23.61 17.77
N ALA A 57 -33.25 23.66 17.76
CA ALA A 57 -34.09 23.46 18.95
C ALA A 57 -33.93 22.02 19.52
N GLY A 58 -33.86 21.01 18.64
CA GLY A 58 -33.62 19.64 19.06
C GLY A 58 -32.25 19.46 19.74
N ILE A 59 -31.20 20.06 19.18
CA ILE A 59 -29.84 20.02 19.77
C ILE A 59 -29.84 20.76 21.13
N ALA A 60 -30.49 21.94 21.21
CA ALA A 60 -30.57 22.71 22.46
C ALA A 60 -31.28 21.94 23.57
N ARG A 61 -32.44 21.32 23.30
CA ARG A 61 -33.18 20.47 24.27
C ARG A 61 -32.36 19.27 24.74
N ALA A 62 -31.46 18.74 23.92
CA ALA A 62 -30.59 17.61 24.29
C ALA A 62 -29.41 18.04 25.17
N LEU A 63 -28.94 19.27 25.04
CA LEU A 63 -27.70 19.73 25.68
C LEU A 63 -27.91 20.68 26.84
N LEU A 64 -29.01 21.46 26.88
CA LEU A 64 -29.25 22.51 27.84
C LEU A 64 -30.41 22.17 28.79
N THR A 65 -30.47 22.85 29.92
CA THR A 65 -31.65 22.83 30.79
C THR A 65 -32.86 23.49 30.11
N ALA A 66 -34.06 23.10 30.46
CA ALA A 66 -35.30 23.60 29.82
C ALA A 66 -35.41 25.14 29.69
N PRO A 67 -35.09 25.94 30.72
CA PRO A 67 -35.09 27.41 30.59
C PRO A 67 -34.07 27.90 29.56
N ALA A 68 -32.80 27.45 29.67
CA ALA A 68 -31.73 27.88 28.77
C ALA A 68 -31.95 27.43 27.32
N ALA A 69 -32.57 26.27 27.12
CA ALA A 69 -32.98 25.80 25.81
C ALA A 69 -34.10 26.66 25.22
N GLY A 70 -35.06 27.10 26.07
CA GLY A 70 -36.13 28.02 25.68
C GLY A 70 -35.59 29.35 25.18
N ASP A 71 -34.74 30.01 25.97
CA ASP A 71 -34.12 31.28 25.62
C ASP A 71 -33.33 31.19 24.28
N TYR A 72 -32.56 30.11 24.09
CA TYR A 72 -31.82 29.87 22.84
C TYR A 72 -32.78 29.70 21.65
N VAL A 73 -33.85 28.93 21.80
CA VAL A 73 -34.82 28.67 20.72
C VAL A 73 -35.55 29.97 20.34
N GLU A 74 -35.85 30.86 21.32
CA GLU A 74 -36.44 32.17 21.03
C GLU A 74 -35.48 33.04 20.19
N GLU A 75 -34.20 33.07 20.54
CA GLU A 75 -33.18 33.79 19.74
C GLU A 75 -33.10 33.26 18.30
N VAL A 76 -32.97 31.94 18.10
CA VAL A 76 -32.95 31.32 16.77
C VAL A 76 -34.24 31.61 16.01
N THR A 77 -35.39 31.62 16.69
CA THR A 77 -36.68 31.95 16.06
C THR A 77 -36.72 33.39 15.60
N ALA A 78 -36.16 34.32 16.37
CA ALA A 78 -36.06 35.73 15.97
C ALA A 78 -35.12 35.91 14.77
N ASP A 79 -33.99 35.23 14.78
CA ASP A 79 -33.04 35.20 13.66
C ASP A 79 -33.67 34.61 12.38
N CYS A 80 -34.44 33.52 12.48
CA CYS A 80 -35.18 32.94 11.35
C CYS A 80 -36.21 33.91 10.76
N ARG A 81 -36.92 34.69 11.60
CA ARG A 81 -37.83 35.76 11.11
C ARG A 81 -37.07 36.84 10.35
N SER A 82 -35.90 37.24 10.82
CA SER A 82 -35.05 38.19 10.16
C SER A 82 -34.58 37.65 8.79
N ILE A 83 -34.15 36.41 8.74
CA ILE A 83 -33.75 35.73 7.49
C ILE A 83 -34.94 35.65 6.53
N ALA A 84 -36.14 35.29 6.97
CA ALA A 84 -37.35 35.24 6.16
C ALA A 84 -37.64 36.58 5.48
N GLY A 85 -37.53 37.72 6.24
CA GLY A 85 -37.66 39.05 5.67
C GLY A 85 -36.62 39.39 4.60
N ILE A 86 -35.36 38.96 4.79
CA ILE A 86 -34.28 39.09 3.82
C ILE A 86 -34.60 38.29 2.54
N LEU A 87 -34.97 37.02 2.71
CA LEU A 87 -35.32 36.16 1.58
C LEU A 87 -36.54 36.68 0.79
N GLN A 88 -37.52 37.25 1.47
CA GLN A 88 -38.66 37.91 0.84
C GLN A 88 -38.19 39.08 -0.07
N THR A 89 -37.23 39.88 0.42
CA THR A 89 -36.64 40.98 -0.38
C THR A 89 -35.88 40.41 -1.58
N VAL A 90 -35.06 39.38 -1.42
CA VAL A 90 -34.32 38.69 -2.50
C VAL A 90 -35.30 38.18 -3.58
N ARG A 91 -36.43 37.60 -3.19
CA ARG A 91 -37.46 37.12 -4.13
C ARG A 91 -38.06 38.27 -4.96
N LEU A 92 -38.29 39.43 -4.34
CA LEU A 92 -38.86 40.59 -5.01
C LEU A 92 -37.90 41.18 -6.06
N ILE A 93 -36.61 41.28 -5.72
CA ILE A 93 -35.57 41.81 -6.61
C ILE A 93 -35.05 40.75 -7.60
N ARG A 94 -35.24 39.44 -7.33
CA ARG A 94 -34.71 38.31 -8.10
C ARG A 94 -33.19 38.33 -8.22
N ASP A 95 -32.52 38.89 -7.23
CA ASP A 95 -31.07 38.97 -7.14
C ASP A 95 -30.62 38.94 -5.70
N ALA A 96 -29.50 38.28 -5.42
CA ALA A 96 -28.87 38.20 -4.11
C ALA A 96 -27.46 38.81 -4.21
N SER A 97 -27.31 40.02 -3.70
CA SER A 97 -25.97 40.61 -3.63
C SER A 97 -25.04 39.76 -2.74
N PRO A 98 -23.72 39.83 -2.97
CA PRO A 98 -22.75 39.15 -2.12
C PRO A 98 -22.91 39.51 -0.62
N VAL A 99 -23.30 40.73 -0.30
CA VAL A 99 -23.53 41.19 1.09
C VAL A 99 -24.69 40.46 1.73
N VAL A 100 -25.79 40.29 0.99
CA VAL A 100 -26.96 39.53 1.48
C VAL A 100 -26.63 38.06 1.67
N THR A 101 -25.88 37.49 0.74
CA THR A 101 -25.43 36.08 0.83
C THR A 101 -24.54 35.85 2.03
N ASP A 102 -23.56 36.74 2.27
CA ASP A 102 -22.67 36.68 3.44
C ASP A 102 -23.43 36.88 4.74
N LEU A 103 -24.41 37.79 4.77
CA LEU A 103 -25.23 38.04 5.96
C LEU A 103 -26.01 36.78 6.36
N VAL A 104 -26.71 36.16 5.42
CA VAL A 104 -27.51 34.96 5.71
C VAL A 104 -26.62 33.78 6.06
N ALA A 105 -25.52 33.56 5.34
CA ALA A 105 -24.59 32.46 5.62
C ALA A 105 -24.05 32.50 7.05
N GLY A 106 -23.75 33.68 7.59
CA GLY A 106 -23.14 33.85 8.90
C GLY A 106 -24.03 33.48 10.11
N TYR A 107 -25.32 33.30 9.92
CA TYR A 107 -26.20 32.89 11.05
C TYR A 107 -25.87 31.49 11.57
N GLY A 108 -25.35 30.61 10.72
CA GLY A 108 -24.95 29.27 11.14
C GLY A 108 -23.91 29.27 12.25
N GLU A 109 -22.88 30.10 12.15
CA GLU A 109 -21.84 30.28 13.16
C GLU A 109 -22.35 30.95 14.42
N LEU A 110 -23.23 31.92 14.28
CA LEU A 110 -23.86 32.55 15.44
C LEU A 110 -24.66 31.52 16.27
N TRP A 111 -25.46 30.71 15.61
CA TRP A 111 -26.26 29.67 16.26
C TRP A 111 -25.41 28.63 16.95
N SER A 112 -24.43 28.08 16.23
CA SER A 112 -23.57 27.01 16.77
C SER A 112 -22.74 27.48 17.97
N THR A 113 -22.17 28.69 17.92
CA THR A 113 -21.29 29.21 18.96
C THR A 113 -22.06 29.67 20.19
N ARG A 114 -23.24 30.32 20.04
CA ARG A 114 -24.13 30.68 21.16
C ARG A 114 -24.61 29.43 21.90
N LEU A 115 -24.99 28.37 21.14
CA LEU A 115 -25.41 27.11 21.74
C LEU A 115 -24.28 26.45 22.52
N PHE A 116 -23.11 26.38 21.91
CA PHE A 116 -21.96 25.74 22.51
C PHE A 116 -21.44 26.50 23.73
N TRP A 117 -21.41 27.81 23.66
CA TRP A 117 -21.06 28.66 24.80
C TRP A 117 -21.96 28.36 26.01
N ARG A 118 -23.32 28.42 25.86
CA ARG A 118 -24.25 28.09 26.94
C ARG A 118 -24.07 26.70 27.50
N TYR A 119 -23.82 25.74 26.61
CA TYR A 119 -23.58 24.35 26.99
C TYR A 119 -22.31 24.19 27.84
N LEU A 120 -21.19 24.79 27.41
CA LEU A 120 -19.91 24.68 28.11
C LEU A 120 -19.93 25.49 29.42
N ASP A 121 -20.54 26.67 29.44
CA ASP A 121 -20.66 27.53 30.63
C ASP A 121 -21.51 26.86 31.72
N ALA A 122 -22.65 26.30 31.35
CA ALA A 122 -23.54 25.58 32.27
C ALA A 122 -22.87 24.36 32.95
N ARG A 123 -21.84 23.80 32.33
CA ARG A 123 -21.07 22.68 32.93
C ARG A 123 -20.10 23.14 34.02
N GLY A 124 -19.70 24.41 34.03
CA GLY A 124 -18.90 25.02 35.10
C GLY A 124 -17.50 24.39 35.31
N ARG A 125 -16.99 23.64 34.34
CA ARG A 125 -15.73 22.85 34.49
C ARG A 125 -14.51 23.60 33.99
N ARG A 126 -14.68 24.75 33.32
CA ARG A 126 -13.54 25.53 32.80
C ARG A 126 -13.07 26.56 33.83
N PRO A 127 -11.77 26.57 34.16
CA PRO A 127 -11.20 27.61 35.04
C PRO A 127 -11.41 28.99 34.43
N GLY A 128 -11.80 29.97 35.26
CA GLY A 128 -12.03 31.36 34.84
C GLY A 128 -13.31 31.61 34.02
N GLY A 129 -14.14 30.56 33.82
CA GLY A 129 -15.42 30.67 33.12
C GLY A 129 -15.28 30.63 31.57
N VAL A 130 -16.44 30.83 30.94
CA VAL A 130 -16.55 30.76 29.46
C VAL A 130 -17.19 32.06 28.96
N ARG A 131 -16.59 32.66 27.94
CA ARG A 131 -17.09 33.92 27.34
C ARG A 131 -17.34 33.73 25.84
N TRP A 132 -18.51 34.16 25.39
CA TRP A 132 -18.82 34.20 23.97
C TRP A 132 -18.30 35.51 23.35
N VAL A 133 -17.70 35.39 22.12
CA VAL A 133 -17.11 36.49 21.37
C VAL A 133 -17.66 36.45 19.95
N ASP A 134 -18.36 37.52 19.57
CA ASP A 134 -18.74 37.74 18.17
C ASP A 134 -17.57 38.31 17.38
N ALA A 135 -17.07 37.54 16.41
CA ALA A 135 -15.93 37.97 15.61
C ALA A 135 -16.19 39.30 14.86
N ARG A 136 -17.44 39.65 14.53
CA ARG A 136 -17.80 40.92 13.89
C ARG A 136 -17.51 42.15 14.75
N GLU A 137 -17.44 41.97 16.06
CA GLU A 137 -17.10 43.09 16.97
C GLU A 137 -15.58 43.37 16.95
N ILE A 138 -14.77 42.39 16.56
CA ILE A 138 -13.30 42.45 16.61
C ILE A 138 -12.74 42.58 15.21
N LEU A 139 -13.10 41.64 14.31
CA LEU A 139 -12.43 41.38 13.03
C LEU A 139 -12.99 42.30 11.95
N GLU A 140 -12.12 43.20 11.44
CA GLU A 140 -12.40 44.04 10.28
C GLU A 140 -11.58 43.58 9.07
N ILE A 141 -12.24 43.44 7.93
CA ILE A 141 -11.60 43.04 6.68
C ILE A 141 -12.00 43.96 5.52
N ASP A 142 -11.10 44.11 4.56
CA ASP A 142 -11.34 44.69 3.27
C ASP A 142 -11.44 43.60 2.20
N ARG A 143 -12.36 43.74 1.24
CA ARG A 143 -12.42 42.84 0.07
C ARG A 143 -11.38 43.28 -0.95
N ALA A 144 -10.35 42.48 -1.14
CA ALA A 144 -9.30 42.70 -2.11
C ALA A 144 -9.38 41.70 -3.29
N PRO A 145 -8.81 42.00 -4.45
CA PRO A 145 -8.81 41.09 -5.62
C PRO A 145 -8.19 39.74 -5.36
N LEU A 146 -7.27 39.62 -4.38
CA LEU A 146 -6.61 38.37 -4.01
C LEU A 146 -7.30 37.67 -2.82
N GLY A 147 -8.47 38.12 -2.40
CA GLY A 147 -9.22 37.56 -1.27
C GLY A 147 -9.35 38.57 -0.12
N PRO A 148 -10.00 38.19 0.99
CA PRO A 148 -10.20 39.07 2.14
C PRO A 148 -8.86 39.47 2.78
N SER A 149 -8.65 40.76 3.01
CA SER A 149 -7.48 41.34 3.66
C SER A 149 -7.86 41.87 5.04
N VAL A 150 -7.11 41.49 6.07
CA VAL A 150 -7.38 41.87 7.48
C VAL A 150 -6.85 43.27 7.76
N SER A 151 -7.70 44.14 8.32
CA SER A 151 -7.33 45.43 8.89
C SER A 151 -6.70 45.21 10.28
N TRP A 152 -5.41 44.87 10.31
CA TRP A 152 -4.71 44.39 11.50
C TRP A 152 -4.71 45.38 12.67
N ALA A 153 -4.49 46.69 12.42
CA ALA A 153 -4.41 47.71 13.47
C ALA A 153 -5.77 47.89 14.17
N GLU A 154 -6.84 47.99 13.39
CA GLU A 154 -8.21 48.18 13.85
C GLU A 154 -8.68 46.91 14.60
N SER A 155 -8.47 45.75 14.05
CA SER A 155 -8.83 44.45 14.64
C SER A 155 -8.10 44.21 15.97
N ARG A 156 -6.79 44.54 16.04
CA ARG A 156 -6.00 44.41 17.27
C ARG A 156 -6.52 45.39 18.35
N GLY A 157 -6.70 46.65 18.02
CA GLY A 157 -7.21 47.64 18.98
C GLY A 157 -8.61 47.29 19.51
N ARG A 158 -9.43 46.58 18.73
CA ARG A 158 -10.74 46.06 19.21
C ARG A 158 -10.57 44.82 20.08
N ALA A 159 -9.69 43.90 19.67
CA ALA A 159 -9.37 42.71 20.45
C ALA A 159 -8.88 43.09 21.86
N GLU A 160 -7.93 44.03 21.97
CA GLU A 160 -7.40 44.51 23.23
C GLU A 160 -8.45 45.16 24.14
N ARG A 161 -9.44 45.84 23.58
CA ARG A 161 -10.53 46.43 24.33
C ARG A 161 -11.57 45.42 24.80
N LEU A 162 -11.90 44.43 23.99
CA LEU A 162 -12.99 43.50 24.23
C LEU A 162 -12.54 42.24 24.92
N ILE A 163 -11.27 41.84 24.76
CA ILE A 163 -10.68 40.65 25.38
C ILE A 163 -9.53 41.09 26.29
N PRO A 164 -9.75 41.14 27.63
CA PRO A 164 -8.68 41.49 28.56
C PRO A 164 -7.50 40.49 28.44
N GLN A 165 -6.29 41.04 28.33
CA GLN A 165 -5.10 40.23 28.17
C GLN A 165 -4.81 39.31 29.37
N ASP A 166 -5.25 39.69 30.55
CA ASP A 166 -5.04 38.95 31.81
C ASP A 166 -6.17 37.97 32.13
N ALA A 167 -7.21 37.88 31.28
CA ALA A 167 -8.36 37.02 31.56
C ALA A 167 -8.00 35.54 31.36
N GLU A 168 -7.82 34.80 32.47
CA GLU A 168 -7.76 33.35 32.47
C GLU A 168 -9.16 32.77 32.21
N CYS A 169 -9.64 32.80 30.98
CA CYS A 169 -10.96 32.28 30.60
C CYS A 169 -10.92 31.55 29.26
N THR A 170 -11.98 30.79 28.97
CA THR A 170 -12.19 30.15 27.68
C THR A 170 -13.05 31.06 26.82
N LEU A 171 -12.54 31.44 25.65
CA LEU A 171 -13.28 32.23 24.66
C LEU A 171 -13.91 31.29 23.63
N ILE A 172 -15.22 31.45 23.37
CA ILE A 172 -15.92 30.80 22.27
C ILE A 172 -16.15 31.84 21.20
N VAL A 173 -15.39 31.73 20.09
CA VAL A 173 -15.35 32.72 19.00
C VAL A 173 -16.12 32.23 17.81
N THR A 174 -16.91 33.10 17.17
CA THR A 174 -17.57 32.80 15.90
C THR A 174 -16.52 32.73 14.79
N GLY A 175 -16.42 31.59 14.11
CA GLY A 175 -15.60 31.43 12.91
C GLY A 175 -16.26 32.08 11.68
N PHE A 176 -15.55 32.10 10.55
CA PHE A 176 -16.05 32.44 9.23
C PHE A 176 -16.52 33.90 9.02
N ILE A 177 -17.13 34.55 9.99
CA ILE A 177 -17.72 35.87 9.88
C ILE A 177 -16.79 36.97 10.35
N ALA A 178 -16.92 38.14 9.71
CA ALA A 178 -16.19 39.36 9.99
C ALA A 178 -17.08 40.57 9.68
N ARG A 179 -16.56 41.79 9.88
CA ARG A 179 -17.16 43.02 9.39
C ARG A 179 -16.28 43.71 8.37
N THR A 180 -16.90 44.48 7.47
CA THR A 180 -16.22 45.47 6.64
C THR A 180 -15.96 46.77 7.40
N ARG A 181 -15.13 47.66 6.84
CA ARG A 181 -14.90 49.00 7.39
C ARG A 181 -16.19 49.80 7.60
N ASP A 182 -17.16 49.62 6.72
CA ASP A 182 -18.48 50.28 6.80
C ASP A 182 -19.41 49.61 7.84
N GLY A 183 -18.95 48.60 8.56
CA GLY A 183 -19.71 47.94 9.60
C GLY A 183 -20.67 46.86 9.11
N LEU A 184 -20.67 46.52 7.81
CA LEU A 184 -21.50 45.46 7.26
C LEU A 184 -20.89 44.08 7.55
N GLN A 185 -21.74 43.10 7.83
CA GLN A 185 -21.27 41.72 7.99
C GLN A 185 -20.75 41.17 6.63
N THR A 186 -19.68 40.45 6.70
CA THR A 186 -19.10 39.75 5.54
C THR A 186 -18.50 38.41 6.03
N THR A 187 -18.02 37.62 5.07
CA THR A 187 -17.41 36.33 5.37
C THR A 187 -15.95 36.28 4.90
N LEU A 188 -15.18 35.36 5.47
CA LEU A 188 -13.79 35.09 5.09
C LEU A 188 -13.67 34.17 3.88
N GLY A 189 -14.79 33.71 3.32
CA GLY A 189 -14.80 32.82 2.17
C GLY A 189 -14.58 31.36 2.54
N ARG A 190 -14.04 30.59 1.59
CA ARG A 190 -13.80 29.16 1.79
C ARG A 190 -12.84 28.91 2.96
N ASP A 191 -13.11 27.87 3.76
CA ASP A 191 -12.35 27.50 4.96
C ASP A 191 -12.19 28.66 5.98
N GLY A 192 -13.21 29.55 6.02
CA GLY A 192 -13.17 30.80 6.77
C GLY A 192 -13.06 30.63 8.27
N SER A 193 -13.51 29.50 8.85
CA SER A 193 -13.32 29.22 10.28
C SER A 193 -11.87 28.93 10.64
N ASP A 194 -11.14 28.18 9.80
CA ASP A 194 -9.70 27.96 9.97
C ASP A 194 -8.92 29.27 9.80
N PHE A 195 -9.36 30.11 8.85
CA PHE A 195 -8.80 31.46 8.69
C PHE A 195 -9.07 32.33 9.91
N SER A 196 -10.29 32.30 10.46
CA SER A 196 -10.60 32.98 11.74
C SER A 196 -9.68 32.52 12.87
N ALA A 197 -9.46 31.19 13.01
CA ALA A 197 -8.56 30.66 14.03
C ALA A 197 -7.13 31.20 13.87
N SER A 198 -6.61 31.23 12.65
CA SER A 198 -5.30 31.79 12.33
C SER A 198 -5.20 33.30 12.59
N ILE A 199 -6.24 34.07 12.25
CA ILE A 199 -6.28 35.50 12.54
C ILE A 199 -6.35 35.77 14.04
N PHE A 200 -7.25 35.08 14.76
CA PHE A 200 -7.38 35.23 16.20
C PHE A 200 -6.12 34.77 16.95
N SER A 201 -5.43 33.73 16.47
CA SER A 201 -4.12 33.34 17.04
C SER A 201 -3.10 34.47 16.95
N ALA A 202 -3.07 35.15 15.81
CA ALA A 202 -2.19 36.31 15.61
C ALA A 202 -2.63 37.54 16.39
N LEU A 203 -3.92 37.76 16.63
CA LEU A 203 -4.44 38.87 17.45
C LEU A 203 -4.22 38.66 18.96
N LEU A 204 -4.30 37.43 19.39
CA LEU A 204 -4.18 37.04 20.81
C LEU A 204 -2.74 36.60 21.18
N ASP A 205 -1.80 36.68 20.25
CA ASP A 205 -0.41 36.22 20.41
C ASP A 205 -0.37 34.78 20.99
N ALA A 206 -1.07 33.86 20.32
CA ALA A 206 -1.21 32.47 20.77
C ALA A 206 0.09 31.67 20.59
N ASP A 207 0.34 30.74 21.51
CA ASP A 207 1.50 29.85 21.47
C ASP A 207 1.37 28.78 20.37
N GLU A 208 0.13 28.35 20.07
CA GLU A 208 -0.16 27.35 19.05
C GLU A 208 -1.62 27.45 18.56
N ILE A 209 -1.87 26.85 17.41
CA ILE A 209 -3.20 26.58 16.86
C ILE A 209 -3.42 25.08 16.84
N VAL A 210 -4.58 24.60 17.29
CA VAL A 210 -4.97 23.21 17.15
C VAL A 210 -6.24 23.10 16.33
N ILE A 211 -6.15 22.53 15.14
CA ILE A 211 -7.28 22.26 14.25
C ILE A 211 -7.79 20.85 14.53
N TRP A 212 -9.01 20.78 15.06
CA TRP A 212 -9.69 19.52 15.33
C TRP A 212 -10.56 19.11 14.14
N THR A 213 -10.25 17.94 13.57
CA THR A 213 -10.90 17.41 12.37
C THR A 213 -11.26 15.92 12.56
N ASP A 214 -11.78 15.29 11.52
CA ASP A 214 -12.13 13.86 11.50
C ASP A 214 -11.00 12.95 10.98
N VAL A 215 -9.86 13.51 10.61
CA VAL A 215 -8.68 12.77 10.15
C VAL A 215 -7.56 12.75 11.20
N PRO A 216 -6.69 11.73 11.23
CA PRO A 216 -5.66 11.59 12.26
C PRO A 216 -4.52 12.61 12.17
N GLY A 217 -4.45 13.36 11.08
CA GLY A 217 -3.40 14.30 10.75
C GLY A 217 -3.27 14.43 9.23
N VAL A 218 -2.17 15.04 8.77
CA VAL A 218 -1.82 15.05 7.34
C VAL A 218 -1.22 13.69 6.98
N LEU A 219 -1.74 13.06 5.95
CA LEU A 219 -1.29 11.75 5.50
C LEU A 219 -0.27 11.87 4.37
N SER A 220 0.65 10.91 4.30
CA SER A 220 1.69 10.83 3.25
C SER A 220 1.13 10.64 1.83
N ALA A 221 -0.10 10.12 1.72
CA ALA A 221 -0.91 10.03 0.50
C ALA A 221 -2.40 9.89 0.86
N ASP A 222 -3.29 9.92 -0.15
CA ASP A 222 -4.72 9.65 0.05
C ASP A 222 -4.94 8.17 0.45
N PRO A 223 -5.40 7.86 1.68
CA PRO A 223 -5.51 6.49 2.18
C PRO A 223 -6.55 5.65 1.41
N ARG A 224 -7.46 6.28 0.67
CA ARG A 224 -8.43 5.60 -0.19
C ARG A 224 -7.78 5.01 -1.44
N ARG A 225 -6.62 5.52 -1.83
CA ARG A 225 -5.85 5.10 -3.01
C ARG A 225 -4.56 4.39 -2.63
N VAL A 226 -4.00 4.72 -1.48
CA VAL A 226 -2.75 4.18 -0.93
C VAL A 226 -3.00 3.70 0.49
N PRO A 227 -3.34 2.41 0.68
CA PRO A 227 -3.62 1.86 2.01
C PRO A 227 -2.46 1.98 3.01
N ASP A 228 -1.24 2.07 2.48
CA ASP A 228 -0.01 2.24 3.26
C ASP A 228 0.29 3.70 3.66
N ALA A 229 -0.62 4.62 3.37
CA ALA A 229 -0.44 6.02 3.76
C ALA A 229 -0.33 6.16 5.28
N THR A 230 0.70 6.85 5.72
CA THR A 230 1.00 7.09 7.14
C THR A 230 0.75 8.54 7.53
N VAL A 231 0.49 8.78 8.81
CA VAL A 231 0.41 10.15 9.34
C VAL A 231 1.81 10.75 9.35
N ILE A 232 1.95 11.96 8.83
CA ILE A 232 3.18 12.73 8.84
C ILE A 232 3.30 13.43 10.19
N ASP A 233 4.36 13.18 10.94
CA ASP A 233 4.54 13.76 12.27
C ASP A 233 4.71 15.28 12.23
N SER A 234 5.49 15.79 11.27
CA SER A 234 5.77 17.22 11.13
C SER A 234 5.96 17.67 9.68
N LEU A 235 5.50 18.88 9.39
CA LEU A 235 5.63 19.57 8.10
C LEU A 235 6.13 20.99 8.29
N SER A 236 6.88 21.49 7.30
CA SER A 236 7.09 22.94 7.19
C SER A 236 5.81 23.63 6.69
N TYR A 237 5.73 24.94 6.91
CA TYR A 237 4.64 25.73 6.33
C TYR A 237 4.61 25.65 4.79
N ASN A 238 5.78 25.60 4.15
CA ASN A 238 5.88 25.48 2.69
C ASN A 238 5.38 24.11 2.21
N GLU A 239 5.80 23.02 2.86
CA GLU A 239 5.33 21.68 2.55
C GLU A 239 3.81 21.57 2.70
N ALA A 240 3.26 22.13 3.78
CA ALA A 240 1.82 22.14 4.01
C ALA A 240 1.06 22.93 2.94
N MET A 241 1.60 24.08 2.49
CA MET A 241 1.01 24.87 1.39
C MET A 241 1.02 24.12 0.06
N GLU A 242 2.13 23.46 -0.27
CA GLU A 242 2.25 22.67 -1.51
C GLU A 242 1.27 21.49 -1.48
N LEU A 243 1.24 20.72 -0.39
CA LEU A 243 0.32 19.59 -0.25
C LEU A 243 -1.14 20.00 -0.34
N ALA A 244 -1.50 21.12 0.28
CA ALA A 244 -2.85 21.66 0.24
C ALA A 244 -3.25 22.10 -1.17
N TYR A 245 -2.35 22.73 -1.92
CA TYR A 245 -2.57 23.13 -3.31
C TYR A 245 -2.85 21.93 -4.21
N PHE A 246 -2.09 20.85 -4.04
CA PHE A 246 -2.24 19.63 -4.83
C PHE A 246 -3.31 18.66 -4.32
N GLY A 247 -4.19 19.09 -3.39
CA GLY A 247 -5.41 18.35 -3.04
C GLY A 247 -5.42 17.63 -1.70
N ALA A 248 -4.40 17.77 -0.87
CA ALA A 248 -4.46 17.33 0.52
C ALA A 248 -5.42 18.27 1.29
N LYS A 249 -6.64 17.80 1.53
CA LYS A 249 -7.78 18.60 2.05
C LYS A 249 -7.68 18.93 3.55
N VAL A 250 -6.50 19.24 4.07
CA VAL A 250 -6.36 19.42 5.52
C VAL A 250 -6.41 20.89 5.93
N ILE A 251 -5.81 21.80 5.17
CA ILE A 251 -5.82 23.25 5.41
C ILE A 251 -5.71 23.99 4.08
N HIS A 252 -6.36 25.13 3.96
CA HIS A 252 -6.19 26.00 2.78
C HIS A 252 -4.96 26.90 2.94
N PRO A 253 -4.09 27.07 1.92
CA PRO A 253 -2.85 27.86 2.03
C PRO A 253 -3.05 29.30 2.55
N GLN A 254 -4.10 29.98 2.10
CA GLN A 254 -4.39 31.35 2.52
C GLN A 254 -4.76 31.45 4.01
N THR A 255 -5.33 30.38 4.61
CA THR A 255 -5.73 30.40 6.01
C THR A 255 -4.55 30.32 6.96
N MET A 256 -3.41 29.81 6.51
CA MET A 256 -2.19 29.71 7.31
C MET A 256 -1.39 31.03 7.39
N ALA A 257 -1.60 31.96 6.45
CA ALA A 257 -0.75 33.13 6.33
C ALA A 257 -0.55 33.96 7.61
N PRO A 258 -1.60 34.22 8.45
CA PRO A 258 -1.41 34.92 9.71
C PRO A 258 -0.53 34.18 10.72
N ALA A 259 -0.67 32.85 10.81
CA ALA A 259 0.13 32.03 11.70
C ALA A 259 1.59 31.93 11.23
N VAL A 260 1.79 31.72 9.93
CA VAL A 260 3.11 31.68 9.29
C VAL A 260 3.90 32.96 9.53
N SER A 261 3.26 34.13 9.38
CA SER A 261 3.92 35.42 9.57
C SER A 261 4.42 35.66 10.99
N ARG A 262 3.91 34.92 11.97
CA ARG A 262 4.27 34.99 13.38
C ARG A 262 4.99 33.75 13.91
N GLY A 263 5.22 32.75 13.04
CA GLY A 263 5.87 31.50 13.44
C GLY A 263 5.03 30.63 14.40
N ILE A 264 3.69 30.79 14.42
CA ILE A 264 2.80 30.05 15.32
C ILE A 264 2.62 28.64 14.76
N PRO A 265 2.97 27.57 15.52
CA PRO A 265 2.78 26.21 15.09
C PRO A 265 1.30 25.82 14.98
N ILE A 266 0.97 25.02 13.99
CA ILE A 266 -0.40 24.55 13.71
C ILE A 266 -0.43 23.03 13.86
N TRP A 267 -1.27 22.53 14.77
CA TRP A 267 -1.52 21.12 14.98
C TRP A 267 -2.79 20.68 14.27
N ILE A 268 -2.72 19.53 13.61
CA ILE A 268 -3.89 18.85 13.05
C ILE A 268 -4.15 17.60 13.88
N ARG A 269 -5.29 17.53 14.55
CA ARG A 269 -5.64 16.44 15.47
C ARG A 269 -7.03 15.88 15.22
N ASN A 270 -7.20 14.60 15.54
CA ASN A 270 -8.47 13.92 15.38
C ASN A 270 -9.41 14.15 16.59
N THR A 271 -10.59 14.73 16.35
CA THR A 271 -11.64 14.92 17.37
C THR A 271 -12.14 13.59 17.98
N PHE A 272 -12.03 12.48 17.22
CA PHE A 272 -12.48 11.15 17.66
C PHE A 272 -11.38 10.34 18.37
N ALA A 273 -10.14 10.79 18.28
CA ALA A 273 -8.96 10.17 18.90
C ALA A 273 -8.02 11.27 19.45
N PRO A 274 -8.44 12.04 20.46
CA PRO A 274 -7.73 13.23 20.94
C PRO A 274 -6.35 12.93 21.55
N ASP A 275 -6.12 11.70 22.00
CA ASP A 275 -4.84 11.24 22.58
C ASP A 275 -3.75 10.97 21.51
N GLN A 276 -4.13 10.93 20.25
CA GLN A 276 -3.19 10.78 19.15
C GLN A 276 -2.44 12.10 18.90
N PRO A 277 -1.11 12.05 18.64
CA PRO A 277 -0.31 13.28 18.51
C PRO A 277 -0.72 14.15 17.31
N GLY A 278 -1.16 13.55 16.20
CA GLY A 278 -1.51 14.27 14.97
C GLY A 278 -0.28 14.73 14.20
N THR A 279 -0.43 15.82 13.41
CA THR A 279 0.63 16.45 12.63
C THR A 279 0.88 17.87 13.13
N VAL A 280 2.15 18.24 13.32
CA VAL A 280 2.52 19.64 13.56
C VAL A 280 3.05 20.30 12.28
N ILE A 281 2.59 21.52 12.00
CA ILE A 281 3.08 22.39 10.92
C ILE A 281 3.81 23.56 11.59
N CYS A 282 5.13 23.70 11.33
CA CYS A 282 5.97 24.68 12.00
C CYS A 282 7.11 25.15 11.07
N ALA A 283 7.89 26.11 11.52
CA ALA A 283 8.98 26.67 10.72
C ALA A 283 10.13 25.66 10.49
N GLU A 284 10.48 24.87 11.50
CA GLU A 284 11.58 23.90 11.47
C GLU A 284 11.07 22.51 11.88
N PRO A 285 10.53 21.73 10.94
CA PRO A 285 10.04 20.40 11.24
C PRO A 285 11.18 19.40 11.45
N ALA A 286 11.06 18.51 12.42
CA ALA A 286 11.92 17.35 12.52
C ALA A 286 11.60 16.38 11.37
N SER A 287 12.56 16.07 10.51
CA SER A 287 12.29 15.22 9.34
C SER A 287 13.25 14.05 9.22
N ALA A 288 12.68 12.84 9.08
CA ALA A 288 13.42 11.63 8.72
C ALA A 288 13.35 11.32 7.21
N HIS A 289 12.39 11.91 6.47
CA HIS A 289 12.14 11.61 5.07
C HIS A 289 12.31 12.86 4.20
N PRO A 290 13.06 12.80 3.08
CA PRO A 290 13.21 13.91 2.15
C PRO A 290 11.88 14.27 1.45
N VAL A 291 11.03 13.29 1.20
CA VAL A 291 9.66 13.43 0.68
C VAL A 291 8.68 13.29 1.83
N LYS A 292 7.77 14.25 1.96
CA LYS A 292 6.75 14.30 3.02
C LYS A 292 5.37 13.83 2.56
N GLY A 293 5.03 14.08 1.31
CA GLY A 293 3.71 13.70 0.83
C GLY A 293 3.65 13.56 -0.68
N ILE A 294 2.72 12.70 -1.10
CA ILE A 294 2.44 12.42 -2.50
C ILE A 294 0.95 12.61 -2.70
N THR A 295 0.60 13.51 -3.61
CA THR A 295 -0.80 13.91 -3.80
C THR A 295 -1.15 14.01 -5.27
N SER A 296 -2.45 14.13 -5.59
CA SER A 296 -2.90 14.29 -6.98
C SER A 296 -4.06 15.25 -7.12
N ILE A 297 -4.11 15.91 -8.28
CA ILE A 297 -5.26 16.67 -8.77
C ILE A 297 -5.83 15.90 -9.94
N ASP A 298 -7.07 15.47 -9.83
CA ASP A 298 -7.79 14.76 -10.90
C ASP A 298 -8.58 15.71 -11.79
N ARG A 299 -9.11 15.18 -12.89
CA ARG A 299 -9.92 15.93 -13.86
C ARG A 299 -9.21 17.16 -14.39
N VAL A 300 -8.00 16.94 -14.87
CA VAL A 300 -7.14 17.95 -15.48
C VAL A 300 -7.10 17.74 -16.99
N ALA A 301 -7.03 18.81 -17.74
CA ALA A 301 -6.70 18.78 -19.16
C ALA A 301 -5.36 19.50 -19.40
N ILE A 302 -4.60 18.98 -20.37
CA ILE A 302 -3.40 19.63 -20.89
C ILE A 302 -3.76 20.36 -22.18
N ILE A 303 -3.31 21.59 -22.33
CA ILE A 303 -3.30 22.30 -23.58
C ILE A 303 -1.85 22.49 -24.01
N ASN A 304 -1.53 22.04 -25.22
CA ASN A 304 -0.22 22.21 -25.83
C ASN A 304 -0.35 23.19 -27.03
N VAL A 305 0.36 24.30 -26.95
CA VAL A 305 0.48 25.28 -28.02
C VAL A 305 1.85 25.07 -28.65
N GLU A 306 1.88 24.67 -29.92
CA GLU A 306 3.09 24.30 -30.64
C GLU A 306 3.24 25.07 -31.93
N GLY A 307 4.41 25.64 -32.15
CA GLY A 307 4.70 26.36 -33.38
C GLY A 307 6.12 26.90 -33.45
N THR A 308 6.70 26.78 -34.66
CA THR A 308 8.06 27.30 -34.97
C THR A 308 8.12 28.82 -34.94
N GLY A 309 6.99 29.55 -35.08
CA GLY A 309 6.91 30.99 -34.98
C GLY A 309 6.99 31.56 -33.59
N MET A 310 7.06 30.71 -32.57
CA MET A 310 7.23 31.11 -31.15
C MET A 310 8.70 31.22 -30.74
N ILE A 311 9.59 30.60 -31.47
CA ILE A 311 11.04 30.47 -31.12
C ILE A 311 11.67 31.87 -31.14
N GLY A 312 12.25 32.30 -30.04
CA GLY A 312 12.95 33.57 -29.88
C GLY A 312 12.04 34.81 -29.95
N VAL A 313 10.71 34.65 -29.83
CA VAL A 313 9.75 35.79 -29.85
C VAL A 313 9.38 36.17 -28.42
N PRO A 314 9.92 37.29 -27.91
CA PRO A 314 9.59 37.79 -26.58
C PRO A 314 8.11 38.08 -26.41
N GLY A 315 7.54 37.77 -25.25
CA GLY A 315 6.15 38.08 -24.91
C GLY A 315 5.10 37.03 -25.29
N THR A 316 5.46 35.96 -25.98
CA THR A 316 4.53 34.88 -26.34
C THR A 316 3.80 34.30 -25.11
N ALA A 317 4.53 33.98 -24.07
CA ALA A 317 3.98 33.48 -22.79
C ALA A 317 3.08 34.54 -22.11
N GLN A 318 3.50 35.81 -22.09
CA GLN A 318 2.69 36.92 -21.55
C GLN A 318 1.33 37.00 -22.27
N ARG A 319 1.33 36.94 -23.57
CA ARG A 319 0.12 37.00 -24.38
C ARG A 319 -0.81 35.82 -24.12
N LEU A 320 -0.23 34.61 -24.06
CA LEU A 320 -0.95 33.39 -23.75
C LEU A 320 -1.65 33.46 -22.39
N PHE A 321 -0.87 33.69 -21.33
CA PHE A 321 -1.42 33.70 -19.96
C PHE A 321 -2.23 34.98 -19.70
N GLY A 322 -1.94 36.09 -20.37
CA GLY A 322 -2.76 37.29 -20.34
C GLY A 322 -4.17 37.06 -20.87
N ALA A 323 -4.31 36.38 -22.00
CA ALA A 323 -5.60 36.02 -22.56
C ALA A 323 -6.41 35.09 -21.64
N LEU A 324 -5.76 34.09 -21.02
CA LEU A 324 -6.41 33.20 -20.05
C LEU A 324 -6.89 33.97 -18.80
N ARG A 325 -6.05 34.88 -18.27
CA ARG A 325 -6.39 35.74 -17.12
C ARG A 325 -7.63 36.61 -17.39
N GLU A 326 -7.71 37.24 -18.56
CA GLU A 326 -8.84 38.11 -18.94
C GLU A 326 -10.18 37.35 -18.97
N HIS A 327 -10.12 36.04 -19.20
CA HIS A 327 -11.28 35.15 -19.15
C HIS A 327 -11.45 34.40 -17.83
N GLY A 328 -10.68 34.75 -16.78
CA GLY A 328 -10.79 34.15 -15.47
C GLY A 328 -10.41 32.66 -15.43
N ILE A 329 -9.50 32.20 -16.30
CA ILE A 329 -9.05 30.81 -16.38
C ILE A 329 -7.75 30.67 -15.60
N SER A 330 -7.77 29.78 -14.57
CA SER A 330 -6.62 29.47 -13.75
C SER A 330 -5.81 28.31 -14.35
N VAL A 331 -4.48 28.42 -14.28
CA VAL A 331 -3.53 27.41 -14.76
C VAL A 331 -2.88 26.74 -13.56
N ALA A 332 -2.90 25.39 -13.53
CA ALA A 332 -2.39 24.59 -12.43
C ALA A 332 -0.91 24.18 -12.61
N LEU A 333 -0.45 23.99 -13.84
CA LEU A 333 0.92 23.59 -14.15
C LEU A 333 1.33 24.20 -15.50
N ILE A 334 2.58 24.65 -15.59
CA ILE A 334 3.17 25.16 -16.83
C ILE A 334 4.48 24.40 -17.09
N SER A 335 4.65 23.92 -18.32
CA SER A 335 5.88 23.31 -18.79
C SER A 335 6.21 23.87 -20.18
N GLN A 336 7.39 24.42 -20.35
CA GLN A 336 7.87 24.96 -21.60
C GLN A 336 9.14 24.24 -22.02
N GLY A 337 9.20 23.79 -23.26
CA GLY A 337 10.39 23.19 -23.83
C GLY A 337 11.51 24.23 -24.00
N SER A 338 12.75 23.84 -23.74
CA SER A 338 13.94 24.71 -23.87
C SER A 338 14.12 25.32 -25.27
N SER A 339 13.53 24.70 -26.27
CA SER A 339 13.54 25.19 -27.66
C SER A 339 12.52 26.29 -27.97
N GLU A 340 11.73 26.69 -26.96
CA GLU A 340 10.60 27.67 -27.12
C GLU A 340 9.58 27.30 -28.20
N HIS A 341 9.66 26.07 -28.70
CA HIS A 341 8.81 25.55 -29.76
C HIS A 341 7.40 25.21 -29.27
N SER A 342 7.26 24.91 -27.96
CA SER A 342 5.97 24.57 -27.36
C SER A 342 5.83 25.13 -25.94
N ILE A 343 4.60 25.53 -25.62
CA ILE A 343 4.15 25.87 -24.27
C ILE A 343 3.02 24.92 -23.92
N CYS A 344 3.25 24.08 -22.93
CA CYS A 344 2.28 23.14 -22.40
C CYS A 344 1.79 23.64 -21.04
N PHE A 345 0.50 23.65 -20.83
CA PHE A 345 -0.07 24.01 -19.53
C PHE A 345 -1.28 23.14 -19.18
N ALA A 346 -1.48 22.93 -17.89
CA ALA A 346 -2.58 22.14 -17.36
C ALA A 346 -3.56 23.01 -16.59
N LEU A 347 -4.85 22.67 -16.69
CA LEU A 347 -5.95 23.40 -16.04
C LEU A 347 -7.12 22.45 -15.73
N ALA A 348 -8.11 22.91 -14.99
CA ALA A 348 -9.30 22.13 -14.72
C ALA A 348 -9.99 21.72 -16.03
N GLN A 349 -10.32 20.43 -16.17
CA GLN A 349 -10.90 19.88 -17.40
C GLN A 349 -12.19 20.60 -17.82
N ALA A 350 -12.96 21.11 -16.86
CA ALA A 350 -14.18 21.88 -17.12
C ALA A 350 -13.92 23.16 -17.93
N ASP A 351 -12.73 23.74 -17.84
CA ASP A 351 -12.34 24.95 -18.53
C ASP A 351 -11.63 24.70 -19.87
N ALA A 352 -11.36 23.44 -20.22
CA ALA A 352 -10.49 23.09 -21.33
C ALA A 352 -10.95 23.64 -22.70
N ASP A 353 -12.24 23.51 -23.02
CA ASP A 353 -12.78 24.00 -24.30
C ASP A 353 -12.77 25.52 -24.37
N ARG A 354 -13.13 26.19 -23.28
CA ARG A 354 -13.09 27.62 -23.15
C ARG A 354 -11.66 28.16 -23.30
N ALA A 355 -10.71 27.52 -22.59
CA ALA A 355 -9.30 27.89 -22.67
C ALA A 355 -8.73 27.70 -24.09
N ALA A 356 -9.03 26.59 -24.75
CA ALA A 356 -8.59 26.34 -26.12
C ALA A 356 -9.16 27.37 -27.12
N ALA A 357 -10.43 27.75 -26.96
CA ALA A 357 -11.05 28.80 -27.79
C ALA A 357 -10.37 30.16 -27.56
N VAL A 358 -10.14 30.55 -26.31
CA VAL A 358 -9.44 31.78 -25.94
C VAL A 358 -8.03 31.83 -26.53
N VAL A 359 -7.29 30.75 -26.44
CA VAL A 359 -5.93 30.64 -26.99
C VAL A 359 -5.97 30.77 -28.52
N ARG A 360 -6.87 30.05 -29.20
CA ARG A 360 -7.00 30.14 -30.67
C ARG A 360 -7.38 31.54 -31.12
N THR A 361 -8.24 32.22 -30.38
CA THR A 361 -8.59 33.62 -30.69
C THR A 361 -7.41 34.57 -30.48
N ALA A 362 -6.68 34.39 -29.36
CA ALA A 362 -5.53 35.22 -29.05
C ALA A 362 -4.38 35.10 -30.10
N PHE A 363 -4.24 33.93 -30.73
CA PHE A 363 -3.21 33.61 -31.71
C PHE A 363 -3.77 33.37 -33.12
N ASP A 364 -4.94 33.87 -33.46
CA ASP A 364 -5.62 33.63 -34.73
C ASP A 364 -4.76 34.01 -35.97
N THR A 365 -4.02 35.11 -35.92
CA THR A 365 -3.12 35.53 -36.97
C THR A 365 -1.97 34.56 -37.19
N GLU A 366 -1.30 34.17 -36.13
CA GLU A 366 -0.16 33.23 -36.14
C GLU A 366 -0.58 31.82 -36.57
N ILE A 367 -1.77 31.40 -36.18
CA ILE A 367 -2.35 30.11 -36.63
C ILE A 367 -2.63 30.14 -38.13
N ARG A 368 -3.26 31.22 -38.66
CA ARG A 368 -3.53 31.38 -40.08
C ARG A 368 -2.26 31.48 -40.94
N GLN A 369 -1.22 32.05 -40.37
CA GLN A 369 0.09 32.16 -41.05
C GLN A 369 0.95 30.90 -40.91
N GLY A 370 0.48 29.89 -40.17
CA GLY A 370 1.22 28.63 -39.92
C GLY A 370 2.40 28.79 -38.98
N GLN A 371 2.50 29.90 -38.24
CA GLN A 371 3.51 30.13 -37.21
C GLN A 371 3.25 29.33 -35.94
N ILE A 372 1.96 29.18 -35.59
CA ILE A 372 1.46 28.23 -34.61
C ILE A 372 0.76 27.11 -35.37
N GLN A 373 1.31 25.89 -35.27
CA GLN A 373 0.81 24.75 -36.02
C GLN A 373 -0.31 24.01 -35.29
N ARG A 374 -0.27 23.96 -33.95
CA ARG A 374 -1.21 23.17 -33.15
C ARG A 374 -1.62 23.88 -31.88
N VAL A 375 -2.86 23.67 -31.50
CA VAL A 375 -3.42 23.93 -30.15
C VAL A 375 -4.21 22.69 -29.81
N ASP A 376 -3.51 21.73 -29.19
CA ASP A 376 -4.04 20.43 -28.86
C ASP A 376 -4.55 20.39 -27.42
N VAL A 377 -5.66 19.68 -27.21
CA VAL A 377 -6.25 19.46 -25.89
C VAL A 377 -6.25 17.98 -25.57
N THR A 378 -5.56 17.61 -24.49
CA THR A 378 -5.59 16.26 -23.95
C THR A 378 -6.36 16.26 -22.64
N ARG A 379 -7.44 15.50 -22.57
CA ARG A 379 -8.32 15.37 -21.40
C ARG A 379 -7.99 14.13 -20.59
N ASP A 380 -8.76 13.93 -19.54
CA ASP A 380 -8.67 12.75 -18.65
C ASP A 380 -7.25 12.53 -18.12
N CYS A 381 -6.68 13.63 -17.61
CA CYS A 381 -5.37 13.64 -16.99
C CYS A 381 -5.47 13.92 -15.49
N SER A 382 -4.45 13.47 -14.75
CA SER A 382 -4.21 13.87 -13.37
C SER A 382 -2.80 14.45 -13.23
N ILE A 383 -2.65 15.43 -12.34
CA ILE A 383 -1.33 15.88 -11.88
C ILE A 383 -1.00 15.07 -10.63
N LEU A 384 0.14 14.39 -10.60
CA LEU A 384 0.71 13.79 -9.42
C LEU A 384 1.87 14.67 -8.95
N ALA A 385 1.91 15.01 -7.67
CA ALA A 385 2.96 15.83 -7.07
C ALA A 385 3.64 15.11 -5.90
N VAL A 386 4.95 15.17 -5.87
CA VAL A 386 5.80 14.73 -4.76
C VAL A 386 6.34 15.97 -4.07
N VAL A 387 6.11 16.08 -2.76
CA VAL A 387 6.40 17.28 -1.97
C VAL A 387 7.32 16.96 -0.78
N GLY A 388 8.31 17.82 -0.55
CA GLY A 388 9.19 17.75 0.63
C GLY A 388 10.33 18.75 0.54
N ASP A 389 10.58 19.48 1.62
CA ASP A 389 11.72 20.42 1.73
C ASP A 389 13.07 19.69 1.69
N GLY A 390 13.13 18.47 2.21
CA GLY A 390 14.31 17.61 2.17
C GLY A 390 14.70 17.11 0.78
N MET A 391 13.91 17.41 -0.25
CA MET A 391 14.21 17.07 -1.64
C MET A 391 15.29 18.01 -2.21
N ALA A 392 15.30 19.27 -1.75
CA ALA A 392 16.22 20.28 -2.23
C ALA A 392 17.69 19.88 -2.00
N GLY A 393 18.48 19.87 -3.07
CA GLY A 393 19.89 19.45 -3.03
C GLY A 393 20.12 17.95 -2.78
N THR A 394 19.08 17.11 -2.72
CA THR A 394 19.19 15.66 -2.50
C THR A 394 19.24 14.92 -3.85
N PRO A 395 20.40 14.34 -4.23
CA PRO A 395 20.52 13.61 -5.49
C PRO A 395 19.62 12.38 -5.54
N GLY A 396 19.09 12.07 -6.72
CA GLY A 396 18.36 10.82 -6.98
C GLY A 396 16.86 10.87 -6.74
N ILE A 397 16.30 11.94 -6.18
CA ILE A 397 14.85 12.05 -5.92
C ILE A 397 14.03 11.91 -7.22
N ALA A 398 14.39 12.68 -8.26
CA ALA A 398 13.73 12.61 -9.56
C ALA A 398 13.90 11.21 -10.20
N ALA A 399 15.10 10.62 -10.12
CA ALA A 399 15.34 9.27 -10.61
C ALA A 399 14.42 8.24 -9.94
N LYS A 400 14.25 8.34 -8.61
CA LYS A 400 13.38 7.47 -7.83
C LYS A 400 11.91 7.61 -8.22
N LEU A 401 11.42 8.85 -8.43
CA LEU A 401 10.07 9.12 -8.92
C LEU A 401 9.83 8.49 -10.29
N PHE A 402 10.69 8.78 -11.27
CA PHE A 402 10.49 8.30 -12.63
C PHE A 402 10.71 6.79 -12.77
N ASN A 403 11.59 6.20 -11.97
CA ASN A 403 11.75 4.75 -11.90
C ASN A 403 10.48 4.07 -11.36
N ALA A 404 9.89 4.60 -10.28
CA ALA A 404 8.65 4.07 -9.72
C ALA A 404 7.49 4.12 -10.75
N LEU A 405 7.34 5.23 -11.46
CA LEU A 405 6.33 5.37 -12.50
C LEU A 405 6.59 4.43 -13.68
N GLY A 406 7.82 4.39 -14.20
CA GLY A 406 8.20 3.57 -15.35
C GLY A 406 8.06 2.08 -15.08
N SER A 407 8.53 1.59 -13.92
CA SER A 407 8.40 0.19 -13.50
C SER A 407 6.95 -0.24 -13.34
N SER A 408 6.05 0.70 -13.01
CA SER A 408 4.62 0.44 -12.90
C SER A 408 3.86 0.64 -14.22
N GLY A 409 4.56 0.86 -15.33
CA GLY A 409 3.95 1.06 -16.65
C GLY A 409 3.15 2.36 -16.78
N VAL A 410 3.47 3.39 -15.99
CA VAL A 410 2.81 4.69 -16.02
C VAL A 410 3.57 5.65 -16.93
N ASN A 411 2.90 6.11 -18.00
CA ASN A 411 3.48 7.09 -18.91
C ASN A 411 3.32 8.52 -18.38
N VAL A 412 4.42 9.30 -18.41
CA VAL A 412 4.44 10.72 -18.03
C VAL A 412 4.25 11.59 -19.27
N ARG A 413 3.26 12.48 -19.26
CA ARG A 413 2.91 13.38 -20.38
C ARG A 413 3.58 14.75 -20.30
N ALA A 414 3.72 15.28 -19.08
CA ALA A 414 4.38 16.56 -18.81
C ALA A 414 5.03 16.53 -17.41
N ILE A 415 6.07 17.33 -17.24
CA ILE A 415 6.85 17.43 -16.01
C ILE A 415 7.00 18.92 -15.68
N ALA A 416 6.89 19.25 -14.39
CA ALA A 416 7.24 20.55 -13.86
C ALA A 416 8.01 20.37 -12.54
N GLN A 417 9.13 21.06 -12.40
CA GLN A 417 9.89 21.18 -11.18
C GLN A 417 10.35 22.62 -11.02
N GLY A 418 10.02 23.24 -9.92
CA GLY A 418 10.47 24.60 -9.60
C GLY A 418 11.93 24.65 -9.14
N ALA A 419 12.57 25.81 -9.24
CA ALA A 419 13.95 26.03 -8.77
C ALA A 419 14.10 25.88 -7.24
N SER A 420 13.00 25.85 -6.48
CA SER A 420 13.01 25.54 -5.05
C SER A 420 13.23 24.06 -4.75
N GLU A 421 13.11 23.18 -5.77
CA GLU A 421 13.23 21.72 -5.66
C GLU A 421 12.32 21.07 -4.62
N ARG A 422 11.33 21.80 -4.09
CA ARG A 422 10.40 21.34 -3.03
C ARG A 422 9.28 20.48 -3.54
N ASN A 423 8.98 20.54 -4.85
CA ASN A 423 8.05 19.66 -5.48
C ASN A 423 8.52 19.21 -6.87
N ILE A 424 8.07 18.02 -7.26
CA ILE A 424 8.13 17.51 -8.62
C ILE A 424 6.72 17.12 -8.99
N SER A 425 6.18 17.75 -10.03
CA SER A 425 4.82 17.49 -10.52
C SER A 425 4.88 16.84 -11.89
N VAL A 426 4.09 15.80 -12.09
CA VAL A 426 3.99 15.08 -13.37
C VAL A 426 2.54 14.96 -13.77
N VAL A 427 2.28 15.02 -15.07
CA VAL A 427 0.94 14.79 -15.62
C VAL A 427 0.88 13.39 -16.22
N ILE A 428 -0.14 12.63 -15.82
CA ILE A 428 -0.37 11.23 -16.21
C ILE A 428 -1.82 11.04 -16.69
N ASP A 429 -2.14 9.88 -17.25
CA ASP A 429 -3.52 9.48 -17.56
C ASP A 429 -4.31 9.27 -16.25
N GLU A 430 -5.53 9.83 -16.15
CA GLU A 430 -6.35 9.76 -14.93
C GLU A 430 -6.65 8.33 -14.48
N ARG A 431 -6.81 7.41 -15.43
CA ARG A 431 -7.06 5.98 -15.11
C ARG A 431 -5.90 5.30 -14.39
N GLN A 432 -4.70 5.85 -14.50
CA GLN A 432 -3.49 5.32 -13.88
C GLN A 432 -3.15 5.97 -12.54
N THR A 433 -3.94 6.95 -12.07
CA THR A 433 -3.61 7.77 -10.88
C THR A 433 -3.43 6.92 -9.61
N ALA A 434 -4.32 5.97 -9.34
CA ALA A 434 -4.20 5.13 -8.14
C ALA A 434 -2.93 4.27 -8.18
N ARG A 435 -2.62 3.67 -9.34
CA ARG A 435 -1.39 2.89 -9.55
C ARG A 435 -0.15 3.76 -9.38
N ALA A 436 -0.14 4.94 -9.98
CA ALA A 436 0.96 5.89 -9.90
C ALA A 436 1.23 6.34 -8.46
N LEU A 437 0.16 6.74 -7.73
CA LEU A 437 0.27 7.13 -6.33
C LEU A 437 0.84 5.99 -5.47
N GLY A 438 0.31 4.77 -5.62
CA GLY A 438 0.78 3.60 -4.89
C GLY A 438 2.26 3.29 -5.17
N ALA A 439 2.66 3.29 -6.44
CA ALA A 439 4.03 3.01 -6.85
C ALA A 439 5.03 4.07 -6.35
N VAL A 440 4.68 5.35 -6.47
CA VAL A 440 5.53 6.45 -6.01
C VAL A 440 5.61 6.45 -4.48
N HIS A 441 4.50 6.23 -3.78
CA HIS A 441 4.49 6.11 -2.32
C HIS A 441 5.36 4.92 -1.87
N ALA A 442 5.17 3.75 -2.47
CA ALA A 442 6.02 2.60 -2.21
C ALA A 442 7.50 2.93 -2.43
N GLY A 443 7.80 3.62 -3.54
CA GLY A 443 9.16 4.06 -3.85
C GLY A 443 9.80 4.93 -2.77
N PHE A 444 9.08 5.82 -2.10
CA PHE A 444 9.62 6.76 -1.13
C PHE A 444 9.44 6.33 0.34
N TYR A 445 8.38 5.63 0.67
CA TYR A 445 7.98 5.31 2.04
C TYR A 445 8.19 3.84 2.42
N LEU A 446 8.11 2.92 1.44
CA LEU A 446 8.39 1.52 1.73
C LEU A 446 9.90 1.22 1.62
N SER A 447 10.32 0.19 2.30
CA SER A 447 11.66 -0.36 2.09
C SER A 447 11.81 -0.83 0.63
N PRO A 448 12.95 -0.61 -0.02
CA PRO A 448 13.23 -1.25 -1.32
C PRO A 448 13.15 -2.78 -1.25
N HIS A 449 13.17 -3.34 -0.04
CA HIS A 449 13.04 -4.76 0.25
C HIS A 449 11.65 -5.12 0.78
N THR A 450 10.61 -4.35 0.40
CA THR A 450 9.21 -4.75 0.63
C THR A 450 8.81 -5.79 -0.42
N ILE A 451 8.36 -6.95 0.06
CA ILE A 451 8.04 -8.10 -0.78
C ILE A 451 6.62 -8.57 -0.48
N SER A 452 5.80 -8.61 -1.53
CA SER A 452 4.48 -9.23 -1.50
C SER A 452 4.62 -10.74 -1.57
N ILE A 453 4.03 -11.44 -0.62
CA ILE A 453 4.09 -12.91 -0.53
C ILE A 453 2.67 -13.48 -0.68
N GLY A 454 2.53 -14.39 -1.64
CA GLY A 454 1.36 -15.26 -1.73
C GLY A 454 1.74 -16.70 -1.44
N VAL A 455 0.99 -17.39 -0.57
CA VAL A 455 1.24 -18.80 -0.24
C VAL A 455 0.11 -19.68 -0.76
N ILE A 456 0.46 -20.64 -1.60
CA ILE A 456 -0.46 -21.64 -2.13
C ILE A 456 -0.20 -22.97 -1.39
N GLY A 457 -1.24 -23.56 -0.81
CA GLY A 457 -1.13 -24.82 -0.07
C GLY A 457 -0.62 -24.66 1.36
N PRO A 458 -1.31 -23.90 2.24
CA PRO A 458 -0.96 -23.78 3.66
C PRO A 458 -1.36 -25.05 4.44
N GLY A 459 -0.98 -26.23 3.93
CA GLY A 459 -1.11 -27.53 4.58
C GLY A 459 0.03 -27.80 5.56
N SER A 460 0.51 -29.05 5.64
CA SER A 460 1.57 -29.43 6.60
C SER A 460 2.86 -28.63 6.39
N VAL A 461 3.40 -28.58 5.17
CA VAL A 461 4.63 -27.85 4.86
C VAL A 461 4.39 -26.35 4.85
N GLY A 462 3.34 -25.88 4.13
CA GLY A 462 3.03 -24.44 4.04
C GLY A 462 2.63 -23.84 5.39
N GLY A 463 1.94 -24.60 6.25
CA GLY A 463 1.63 -24.15 7.61
C GLY A 463 2.87 -24.03 8.49
N ALA A 464 3.77 -25.01 8.42
CA ALA A 464 5.06 -24.94 9.13
C ALA A 464 5.93 -23.77 8.63
N PHE A 465 5.92 -23.51 7.31
CA PHE A 465 6.59 -22.34 6.73
C PHE A 465 6.02 -21.03 7.28
N LEU A 466 4.69 -20.87 7.30
CA LEU A 466 4.04 -19.68 7.85
C LEU A 466 4.35 -19.47 9.34
N ASP A 467 4.39 -20.53 10.12
CA ASP A 467 4.75 -20.47 11.54
C ASP A 467 6.22 -20.06 11.73
N GLN A 468 7.15 -20.64 10.96
CA GLN A 468 8.55 -20.24 10.96
C GLN A 468 8.75 -18.80 10.52
N LEU A 469 8.11 -18.39 9.44
CA LEU A 469 8.14 -17.02 8.94
C LEU A 469 7.63 -16.04 10.00
N GLY A 470 6.45 -16.33 10.58
CA GLY A 470 5.84 -15.49 11.60
C GLY A 470 6.73 -15.29 12.82
N SER A 471 7.44 -16.35 13.25
CA SER A 471 8.37 -16.28 14.39
C SER A 471 9.62 -15.41 14.14
N GLN A 472 9.94 -15.14 12.86
CA GLN A 472 11.14 -14.39 12.47
C GLN A 472 10.84 -12.99 11.93
N MET A 473 9.58 -12.62 11.72
CA MET A 473 9.19 -11.34 11.10
C MET A 473 9.85 -10.13 11.75
N ASP A 474 9.79 -10.03 13.09
CA ASP A 474 10.38 -8.91 13.84
C ASP A 474 11.89 -8.81 13.65
N ARG A 475 12.58 -9.96 13.62
CA ARG A 475 14.02 -10.01 13.37
C ARG A 475 14.36 -9.60 11.95
N LEU A 476 13.61 -10.10 10.97
CA LEU A 476 13.82 -9.78 9.56
C LEU A 476 13.62 -8.29 9.28
N THR A 477 12.62 -7.69 9.90
CA THR A 477 12.35 -6.25 9.77
C THR A 477 13.44 -5.42 10.45
N ARG A 478 13.79 -5.76 11.67
CA ARG A 478 14.75 -4.96 12.47
C ARG A 478 16.20 -5.10 11.96
N ASP A 479 16.65 -6.34 11.74
CA ASP A 479 18.06 -6.62 11.48
C ASP A 479 18.43 -6.54 10.00
N PHE A 480 17.47 -6.85 9.10
CA PHE A 480 17.69 -6.89 7.66
C PHE A 480 16.88 -5.86 6.87
N ARG A 481 16.03 -5.08 7.54
CA ARG A 481 15.13 -4.09 6.92
C ARG A 481 14.22 -4.70 5.84
N LEU A 482 13.87 -5.97 6.01
CA LEU A 482 12.93 -6.69 5.16
C LEU A 482 11.50 -6.40 5.64
N ASP A 483 10.65 -5.95 4.73
CA ASP A 483 9.20 -5.83 4.93
C ASP A 483 8.51 -6.93 4.10
N LEU A 484 8.29 -8.08 4.74
CA LEU A 484 7.64 -9.23 4.12
C LEU A 484 6.14 -9.19 4.40
N ARG A 485 5.32 -9.06 3.36
CA ARG A 485 3.87 -8.89 3.47
C ARG A 485 3.15 -10.13 2.95
N LEU A 486 2.61 -10.92 3.83
CA LEU A 486 1.73 -12.02 3.45
C LEU A 486 0.39 -11.46 2.96
N ARG A 487 0.22 -11.31 1.66
CA ARG A 487 -0.98 -10.69 1.08
C ARG A 487 -2.04 -11.69 0.65
N GLY A 488 -1.67 -12.94 0.46
CA GLY A 488 -2.61 -13.97 0.05
C GLY A 488 -2.28 -15.36 0.58
N LEU A 489 -3.34 -16.09 0.92
CA LEU A 489 -3.31 -17.52 1.23
C LEU A 489 -4.31 -18.21 0.32
N LEU A 490 -3.93 -19.32 -0.32
CA LEU A 490 -4.78 -20.07 -1.23
C LEU A 490 -4.71 -21.57 -0.94
N THR A 491 -5.87 -22.18 -0.82
CA THR A 491 -6.04 -23.65 -0.85
C THR A 491 -6.78 -24.05 -2.13
N SER A 492 -7.06 -25.34 -2.31
CA SER A 492 -7.93 -25.80 -3.41
C SER A 492 -9.40 -25.40 -3.26
N ARG A 493 -9.82 -24.86 -2.10
CA ARG A 493 -11.23 -24.58 -1.78
C ARG A 493 -11.48 -23.13 -1.40
N ALA A 494 -10.53 -22.48 -0.75
CA ALA A 494 -10.72 -21.16 -0.16
C ALA A 494 -9.47 -20.29 -0.34
N MET A 495 -9.65 -18.98 -0.31
CA MET A 495 -8.55 -18.01 -0.32
C MET A 495 -8.79 -16.86 0.66
N VAL A 496 -7.70 -16.34 1.22
CA VAL A 496 -7.69 -15.09 1.99
C VAL A 496 -6.83 -14.10 1.24
N LEU A 497 -7.36 -12.89 1.05
CA LEU A 497 -6.64 -11.75 0.47
C LEU A 497 -6.72 -10.59 1.45
N ALA A 498 -5.63 -9.89 1.68
CA ALA A 498 -5.60 -8.76 2.62
C ALA A 498 -4.64 -7.65 2.18
N ASP A 499 -4.99 -6.43 2.56
CA ASP A 499 -4.18 -5.23 2.45
C ASP A 499 -4.02 -4.60 3.84
N PRO A 500 -2.82 -4.21 4.28
CA PRO A 500 -1.54 -4.41 3.60
C PRO A 500 -1.03 -5.84 3.69
N ALA A 501 -1.47 -6.64 4.67
CA ALA A 501 -1.04 -8.02 4.88
C ALA A 501 -2.04 -8.82 5.74
N VAL A 502 -2.06 -10.14 5.58
CA VAL A 502 -2.73 -11.08 6.48
C VAL A 502 -1.93 -11.12 7.80
N PRO A 503 -2.56 -10.89 8.96
CA PRO A 503 -1.87 -11.02 10.24
C PRO A 503 -1.30 -12.44 10.44
N MET A 504 -0.02 -12.54 10.72
CA MET A 504 0.64 -13.85 10.94
C MET A 504 0.06 -14.60 12.15
N ALA A 505 -0.28 -13.88 13.22
CA ALA A 505 -1.03 -14.45 14.33
C ALA A 505 -2.50 -14.59 13.94
N GLY A 506 -2.97 -15.81 13.67
CA GLY A 506 -4.38 -16.09 13.36
C GLY A 506 -4.68 -16.36 11.88
N TRP A 507 -3.68 -16.56 11.03
CA TRP A 507 -3.89 -16.91 9.61
C TRP A 507 -4.76 -18.17 9.43
N ARG A 508 -4.68 -19.14 10.37
CA ARG A 508 -5.53 -20.36 10.34
C ARG A 508 -6.99 -20.04 10.54
N GLN A 509 -7.31 -19.12 11.46
CA GLN A 509 -8.68 -18.66 11.68
C GLN A 509 -9.23 -17.91 10.46
N ALA A 510 -8.41 -17.05 9.86
CA ALA A 510 -8.79 -16.34 8.64
C ALA A 510 -9.13 -17.28 7.48
N MET A 511 -8.53 -18.46 7.41
CA MET A 511 -8.83 -19.47 6.40
C MET A 511 -10.15 -20.24 6.66
N THR A 512 -10.69 -20.22 7.87
CA THR A 512 -11.89 -21.01 8.23
C THR A 512 -13.15 -20.48 7.55
N ASP A 513 -13.29 -19.15 7.48
CA ASP A 513 -14.46 -18.46 6.89
C ASP A 513 -14.12 -17.78 5.54
N ALA A 514 -13.05 -18.24 4.90
CA ALA A 514 -12.53 -17.62 3.70
C ALA A 514 -13.41 -17.88 2.46
N PRO A 515 -13.51 -16.91 1.53
CA PRO A 515 -14.24 -17.08 0.28
C PRO A 515 -13.64 -18.18 -0.61
N ALA A 516 -14.43 -18.63 -1.60
CA ALA A 516 -14.02 -19.66 -2.54
C ALA A 516 -12.72 -19.33 -3.26
N ALA A 517 -11.93 -20.35 -3.54
CA ALA A 517 -10.65 -20.24 -4.21
C ALA A 517 -10.80 -19.73 -5.65
N ASP A 518 -9.96 -18.75 -6.01
CA ASP A 518 -9.78 -18.23 -7.36
C ASP A 518 -8.30 -17.89 -7.56
N LEU A 519 -7.61 -18.73 -8.33
CA LEU A 519 -6.16 -18.60 -8.54
C LEU A 519 -5.79 -17.31 -9.30
N GLU A 520 -6.59 -16.92 -10.28
CA GLU A 520 -6.31 -15.71 -11.07
C GLU A 520 -6.43 -14.46 -10.21
N ARG A 521 -7.52 -14.36 -9.46
CA ARG A 521 -7.74 -13.27 -8.53
C ARG A 521 -6.69 -13.23 -7.42
N PHE A 522 -6.26 -14.39 -6.94
CA PHE A 522 -5.17 -14.51 -5.96
C PHE A 522 -3.87 -13.92 -6.52
N VAL A 523 -3.45 -14.35 -7.72
CA VAL A 523 -2.22 -13.85 -8.35
C VAL A 523 -2.29 -12.35 -8.60
N GLN A 524 -3.41 -11.85 -9.14
CA GLN A 524 -3.61 -10.41 -9.38
C GLN A 524 -3.54 -9.58 -8.09
N HIS A 525 -4.03 -10.11 -6.97
CA HIS A 525 -3.97 -9.41 -5.69
C HIS A 525 -2.56 -9.42 -5.10
N VAL A 526 -1.87 -10.54 -5.17
CA VAL A 526 -0.50 -10.67 -4.66
C VAL A 526 0.47 -9.84 -5.52
N ASP A 527 0.29 -9.82 -6.84
CA ASP A 527 1.05 -8.98 -7.78
C ASP A 527 0.45 -7.57 -7.87
N ALA A 528 0.55 -6.84 -6.78
CA ALA A 528 -0.17 -5.59 -6.57
C ALA A 528 0.35 -4.38 -7.39
N GLY A 529 1.39 -4.52 -8.19
CA GLY A 529 1.94 -3.46 -9.05
C GLY A 529 2.52 -2.21 -8.34
N HIS A 530 2.20 -2.01 -7.07
CA HIS A 530 2.75 -0.94 -6.23
C HIS A 530 3.80 -1.44 -5.22
N ILE A 531 3.90 -2.75 -5.01
CA ILE A 531 4.96 -3.37 -4.21
C ILE A 531 6.09 -3.77 -5.17
N PRO A 532 7.35 -3.45 -4.85
CA PRO A 532 8.46 -3.64 -5.78
C PRO A 532 8.66 -5.08 -6.25
N HIS A 533 8.38 -6.05 -5.37
CA HIS A 533 8.68 -7.45 -5.62
C HIS A 533 7.55 -8.36 -5.17
N THR A 534 7.28 -9.39 -5.95
CA THR A 534 6.26 -10.39 -5.68
C THR A 534 6.87 -11.79 -5.65
N VAL A 535 6.54 -12.56 -4.62
CA VAL A 535 6.94 -13.97 -4.47
C VAL A 535 5.70 -14.83 -4.25
N ILE A 536 5.54 -15.85 -5.08
CA ILE A 536 4.57 -16.92 -4.84
C ILE A 536 5.32 -18.12 -4.26
N VAL A 537 4.88 -18.57 -3.08
CA VAL A 537 5.38 -19.77 -2.40
C VAL A 537 4.35 -20.88 -2.63
N ASP A 538 4.67 -21.86 -3.50
CA ASP A 538 3.80 -23.01 -3.74
C ASP A 538 4.24 -24.20 -2.91
N CYS A 539 3.52 -24.51 -1.86
CA CYS A 539 3.70 -25.69 -1.00
C CYS A 539 2.76 -26.85 -1.34
N THR A 540 2.22 -26.89 -2.56
CA THR A 540 1.35 -27.99 -3.02
C THR A 540 2.16 -29.08 -3.72
N ALA A 541 1.51 -30.21 -4.02
CA ALA A 541 1.99 -31.24 -4.93
C ALA A 541 1.28 -31.16 -6.31
N SER A 542 0.56 -30.07 -6.60
CA SER A 542 -0.31 -29.90 -7.75
C SER A 542 0.50 -29.66 -9.05
N ALA A 543 0.31 -30.54 -10.03
CA ALA A 543 0.83 -30.32 -11.38
C ALA A 543 0.14 -29.13 -12.08
N ALA A 544 -1.14 -28.88 -11.80
CA ALA A 544 -1.89 -27.76 -12.37
C ALA A 544 -1.33 -26.41 -11.92
N VAL A 545 -0.98 -26.27 -10.64
CA VAL A 545 -0.31 -25.06 -10.13
C VAL A 545 1.08 -24.91 -10.75
N ALA A 546 1.88 -25.96 -10.77
CA ALA A 546 3.23 -25.95 -11.33
C ALA A 546 3.26 -25.52 -12.81
N ARG A 547 2.23 -25.89 -13.60
CA ARG A 547 2.11 -25.47 -15.00
C ARG A 547 1.90 -23.95 -15.21
N ARG A 548 1.54 -23.21 -14.16
CA ARG A 548 1.40 -21.74 -14.22
C ARG A 548 2.73 -21.00 -13.99
N TYR A 549 3.77 -21.66 -13.51
CA TYR A 549 5.04 -20.99 -13.20
C TYR A 549 5.66 -20.23 -14.37
N PRO A 550 5.67 -20.73 -15.63
CA PRO A 550 6.24 -19.96 -16.73
C PRO A 550 5.56 -18.60 -16.92
N GLU A 551 4.24 -18.53 -16.76
CA GLU A 551 3.48 -17.29 -16.85
C GLU A 551 3.87 -16.30 -15.74
N TRP A 552 3.93 -16.77 -14.50
CA TRP A 552 4.31 -15.94 -13.36
C TRP A 552 5.74 -15.45 -13.45
N LEU A 553 6.65 -16.34 -13.83
CA LEU A 553 8.07 -15.99 -13.98
C LEU A 553 8.30 -14.98 -15.12
N ALA A 554 7.57 -15.09 -16.24
CA ALA A 554 7.62 -14.12 -17.33
C ALA A 554 7.06 -12.74 -16.94
N ALA A 555 6.09 -12.71 -16.02
CA ALA A 555 5.54 -11.48 -15.45
C ALA A 555 6.45 -10.84 -14.38
N GLY A 556 7.59 -11.44 -14.03
CA GLY A 556 8.50 -10.93 -13.00
C GLY A 556 8.21 -11.45 -11.58
N ILE A 557 7.19 -12.30 -11.42
CA ILE A 557 6.86 -12.91 -10.14
C ILE A 557 7.84 -14.02 -9.81
N HIS A 558 8.47 -13.96 -8.65
CA HIS A 558 9.38 -14.98 -8.18
C HIS A 558 8.61 -16.20 -7.66
N VAL A 559 9.13 -17.40 -7.86
CA VAL A 559 8.52 -18.65 -7.39
C VAL A 559 9.47 -19.38 -6.46
N VAL A 560 8.96 -19.76 -5.28
CA VAL A 560 9.67 -20.60 -4.29
C VAL A 560 8.82 -21.84 -4.03
N THR A 561 9.41 -23.06 -4.14
CA THR A 561 8.59 -24.26 -4.07
C THR A 561 9.33 -25.54 -3.66
N PRO A 562 8.70 -26.41 -2.84
CA PRO A 562 9.08 -27.81 -2.69
C PRO A 562 8.40 -28.74 -3.72
N ASN A 563 7.56 -28.20 -4.61
CA ASN A 563 6.81 -28.96 -5.62
C ASN A 563 7.72 -29.45 -6.74
N LYS A 564 7.89 -30.76 -6.85
CA LYS A 564 8.80 -31.39 -7.82
C LYS A 564 8.25 -31.39 -9.26
N GLN A 565 6.95 -31.14 -9.44
CA GLN A 565 6.26 -31.32 -10.73
C GLN A 565 6.87 -30.46 -11.85
N ALA A 566 7.26 -29.24 -11.57
CA ALA A 566 7.84 -28.36 -12.58
C ALA A 566 9.27 -28.77 -12.95
N GLY A 567 10.11 -29.07 -11.96
CA GLY A 567 11.51 -29.46 -12.16
C GLY A 567 11.69 -30.84 -12.84
N SER A 568 10.71 -31.74 -12.66
CA SER A 568 10.69 -33.09 -13.24
C SER A 568 9.67 -33.28 -14.38
N ALA A 569 9.06 -32.21 -14.88
CA ALA A 569 8.19 -32.26 -16.07
C ALA A 569 8.97 -32.62 -17.34
N ASP A 570 8.27 -32.74 -18.45
CA ASP A 570 8.94 -32.93 -19.76
C ASP A 570 9.96 -31.81 -20.05
N LEU A 571 10.98 -32.13 -20.80
CA LEU A 571 12.12 -31.24 -21.06
C LEU A 571 11.70 -29.95 -21.80
N ALA A 572 10.68 -30.03 -22.65
CA ALA A 572 10.15 -28.85 -23.34
C ALA A 572 9.56 -27.84 -22.35
N PHE A 573 8.76 -28.31 -21.39
CA PHE A 573 8.22 -27.47 -20.31
C PHE A 573 9.34 -26.92 -19.41
N TYR A 574 10.31 -27.73 -19.04
CA TYR A 574 11.46 -27.28 -18.23
C TYR A 574 12.24 -26.15 -18.92
N ARG A 575 12.49 -26.28 -20.23
CA ARG A 575 13.14 -25.22 -21.01
C ARG A 575 12.29 -23.94 -21.08
N THR A 576 10.97 -24.07 -21.28
CA THR A 576 10.04 -22.94 -21.25
C THR A 576 10.08 -22.22 -19.90
N LEU A 577 10.11 -22.96 -18.80
CA LEU A 577 10.22 -22.41 -17.44
C LEU A 577 11.49 -21.56 -17.26
N HIS A 578 12.63 -22.06 -17.72
CA HIS A 578 13.90 -21.36 -17.59
C HIS A 578 14.00 -20.14 -18.53
N GLU A 579 13.40 -20.21 -19.73
CA GLU A 579 13.28 -19.07 -20.62
C GLU A 579 12.40 -17.97 -20.02
N ALA A 580 11.24 -18.32 -19.50
CA ALA A 580 10.32 -17.38 -18.82
C ALA A 580 11.00 -16.69 -17.64
N ARG A 581 11.76 -17.43 -16.82
CA ARG A 581 12.57 -16.87 -15.73
C ARG A 581 13.57 -15.83 -16.25
N ARG A 582 14.26 -16.12 -17.35
CA ARG A 582 15.27 -15.23 -17.93
C ARG A 582 14.63 -13.96 -18.49
N THR A 583 13.52 -14.10 -19.20
CA THR A 583 12.79 -12.99 -19.83
C THR A 583 12.18 -12.05 -18.78
N GLY A 584 11.57 -12.61 -17.72
CA GLY A 584 10.96 -11.84 -16.65
C GLY A 584 11.93 -11.31 -15.59
N GLY A 585 13.22 -11.70 -15.63
CA GLY A 585 14.20 -11.34 -14.61
C GLY A 585 13.88 -11.93 -13.22
N SER A 586 12.99 -12.92 -13.17
CA SER A 586 12.49 -13.52 -11.94
C SER A 586 13.39 -14.65 -11.42
N ARG A 587 13.11 -15.15 -10.23
CA ARG A 587 13.80 -16.29 -9.62
C ARG A 587 12.85 -17.46 -9.43
N TYR A 588 13.34 -18.64 -9.77
CA TYR A 588 12.71 -19.93 -9.49
C TYR A 588 13.61 -20.69 -8.53
N MET A 589 13.16 -20.83 -7.28
CA MET A 589 13.91 -21.43 -6.18
C MET A 589 13.18 -22.70 -5.72
N TYR A 590 13.91 -23.80 -5.67
CA TYR A 590 13.32 -25.13 -5.44
C TYR A 590 14.25 -26.10 -4.69
N GLU A 591 15.07 -25.58 -3.78
CA GLU A 591 15.96 -26.38 -2.92
C GLU A 591 15.21 -27.51 -2.26
N ALA A 592 14.04 -27.23 -1.72
CA ALA A 592 13.25 -28.18 -0.95
C ALA A 592 12.60 -29.30 -1.81
N THR A 593 12.84 -29.35 -3.12
CA THR A 593 12.39 -30.46 -3.98
C THR A 593 13.27 -31.71 -3.83
N VAL A 594 14.55 -31.54 -3.42
CA VAL A 594 15.50 -32.66 -3.23
C VAL A 594 16.09 -32.56 -1.82
N GLY A 595 15.82 -33.56 -0.96
CA GLY A 595 16.39 -33.59 0.39
C GLY A 595 15.78 -32.66 1.42
N ALA A 596 14.56 -32.24 1.22
CA ALA A 596 13.83 -31.31 2.12
C ALA A 596 14.60 -29.99 2.37
N GLY A 597 15.13 -29.76 3.57
CA GLY A 597 15.91 -28.55 3.87
C GLY A 597 17.44 -28.71 3.68
N LEU A 598 17.90 -29.83 3.18
CA LEU A 598 19.33 -30.03 2.91
C LEU A 598 19.79 -29.18 1.72
N PRO A 599 20.98 -28.56 1.76
CA PRO A 599 21.49 -27.71 0.68
C PRO A 599 22.07 -28.54 -0.48
N ILE A 600 21.25 -29.32 -1.17
CA ILE A 600 21.67 -30.26 -2.23
C ILE A 600 21.76 -29.53 -3.57
N ILE A 601 20.71 -28.83 -3.98
CA ILE A 601 20.68 -28.10 -5.25
C ILE A 601 21.66 -26.93 -5.22
N GLN A 602 21.74 -26.21 -4.10
CA GLN A 602 22.70 -25.12 -3.95
C GLN A 602 24.16 -25.64 -4.05
N THR A 603 24.43 -26.76 -3.41
CA THR A 603 25.76 -27.40 -3.51
C THR A 603 26.12 -27.74 -4.96
N VAL A 604 25.19 -28.31 -5.71
CA VAL A 604 25.42 -28.62 -7.15
C VAL A 604 25.66 -27.34 -7.96
N ARG A 605 24.89 -26.28 -7.69
CA ARG A 605 25.06 -24.99 -8.35
C ARG A 605 26.43 -24.39 -8.05
N ASP A 606 26.84 -24.37 -6.80
CA ASP A 606 28.12 -23.80 -6.37
C ASP A 606 29.29 -24.55 -7.01
N LEU A 607 29.22 -25.88 -7.07
CA LEU A 607 30.20 -26.70 -7.77
C LEU A 607 30.30 -26.31 -9.26
N ARG A 608 29.18 -26.32 -9.96
CA ARG A 608 29.12 -26.00 -11.39
C ARG A 608 29.51 -24.54 -11.68
N GLU A 609 29.01 -23.59 -10.94
CA GLU A 609 29.28 -22.16 -11.17
C GLU A 609 30.74 -21.78 -10.88
N THR A 610 31.41 -22.52 -9.99
CA THR A 610 32.85 -22.40 -9.76
C THR A 610 33.72 -23.20 -10.73
N GLY A 611 33.09 -23.79 -11.75
CA GLY A 611 33.76 -24.52 -12.80
C GLY A 611 34.22 -25.96 -12.41
N ASP A 612 33.68 -26.55 -11.35
CA ASP A 612 33.91 -27.93 -11.01
C ASP A 612 33.02 -28.85 -11.82
N ARG A 613 33.59 -29.93 -12.34
CA ARG A 613 32.87 -30.92 -13.15
C ARG A 613 32.36 -32.04 -12.26
N VAL A 614 31.05 -32.22 -12.25
CA VAL A 614 30.39 -33.31 -11.54
C VAL A 614 30.47 -34.58 -12.44
N HIS A 615 31.08 -35.65 -11.93
CA HIS A 615 31.15 -36.95 -12.57
C HIS A 615 29.99 -37.84 -12.15
N ARG A 616 29.66 -37.85 -10.87
CA ARG A 616 28.65 -38.76 -10.35
C ARG A 616 27.91 -38.14 -9.16
N ILE A 617 26.60 -38.37 -9.12
CA ILE A 617 25.76 -38.10 -7.96
C ILE A 617 25.12 -39.41 -7.53
N GLU A 618 25.31 -39.81 -6.27
CA GLU A 618 24.69 -40.98 -5.70
C GLU A 618 24.03 -40.63 -4.39
N GLY A 619 22.87 -41.23 -4.10
CA GLY A 619 22.22 -40.90 -2.84
C GLY A 619 21.04 -41.76 -2.45
N ILE A 620 20.78 -41.76 -1.15
CA ILE A 620 19.54 -42.26 -0.56
C ILE A 620 18.65 -41.02 -0.41
N LEU A 621 17.64 -40.94 -1.26
CA LEU A 621 16.83 -39.75 -1.46
C LEU A 621 15.36 -39.89 -0.99
N SER A 622 14.99 -41.07 -0.46
CA SER A 622 13.68 -41.34 0.11
C SER A 622 13.79 -41.63 1.59
N GLY A 623 13.11 -40.89 2.45
CA GLY A 623 13.06 -41.12 3.90
C GLY A 623 12.37 -42.44 4.24
N THR A 624 11.29 -42.78 3.55
CA THR A 624 10.57 -44.03 3.73
C THR A 624 11.46 -45.24 3.39
N LEU A 625 12.07 -45.24 2.21
CA LEU A 625 12.95 -46.35 1.79
C LEU A 625 14.24 -46.40 2.62
N SER A 626 14.74 -45.26 3.06
CA SER A 626 15.85 -45.21 4.02
C SER A 626 15.47 -45.92 5.31
N TYR A 627 14.32 -45.60 5.90
CA TYR A 627 13.81 -46.23 7.10
C TYR A 627 13.68 -47.73 6.93
N LEU A 628 12.98 -48.19 5.88
CA LEU A 628 12.75 -49.61 5.63
C LEU A 628 14.06 -50.43 5.55
N PHE A 629 15.06 -49.97 4.82
CA PHE A 629 16.31 -50.68 4.63
C PHE A 629 17.35 -50.43 5.72
N ASN A 630 17.15 -49.47 6.61
CA ASN A 630 17.98 -49.28 7.79
C ASN A 630 17.52 -50.12 8.98
N VAL A 631 16.22 -50.33 9.12
CA VAL A 631 15.63 -51.07 10.25
C VAL A 631 15.50 -52.55 9.96
N TRP A 632 15.40 -52.95 8.68
CA TRP A 632 15.20 -54.32 8.32
C TRP A 632 16.43 -55.18 8.54
N ASP A 633 16.35 -56.13 9.48
CA ASP A 633 17.39 -57.09 9.86
C ASP A 633 17.21 -58.48 9.22
N GLY A 634 16.12 -58.71 8.49
CA GLY A 634 15.77 -59.99 7.85
C GLY A 634 15.07 -61.00 8.78
N GLU A 635 14.92 -60.70 10.04
CA GLU A 635 14.20 -61.59 11.00
C GLU A 635 12.70 -61.50 10.80
N GLN A 636 12.14 -60.26 10.71
CA GLN A 636 10.74 -60.03 10.41
C GLN A 636 10.43 -60.01 8.91
N PRO A 637 9.20 -60.36 8.49
CA PRO A 637 8.76 -60.21 7.12
C PRO A 637 8.84 -58.73 6.64
N PHE A 638 9.28 -58.50 5.42
CA PHE A 638 9.36 -57.13 4.88
C PHE A 638 7.99 -56.44 4.84
N SER A 639 6.93 -57.21 4.59
CA SER A 639 5.54 -56.77 4.63
C SER A 639 5.11 -56.22 5.99
N ALA A 640 5.58 -56.85 7.08
CA ALA A 640 5.30 -56.36 8.44
C ALA A 640 5.94 -54.99 8.65
N LEU A 641 7.19 -54.83 8.22
CA LEU A 641 7.90 -53.55 8.33
C LEU A 641 7.22 -52.43 7.52
N VAL A 642 6.70 -52.74 6.32
CA VAL A 642 5.95 -51.76 5.51
C VAL A 642 4.67 -51.32 6.23
N ARG A 643 3.93 -52.24 6.85
CA ARG A 643 2.75 -51.91 7.64
C ARG A 643 3.08 -51.08 8.88
N ASP A 644 4.16 -51.41 9.57
CA ASP A 644 4.63 -50.63 10.72
C ASP A 644 5.06 -49.23 10.32
N ALA A 645 5.79 -49.06 9.23
CA ALA A 645 6.16 -47.76 8.67
C ALA A 645 4.95 -46.88 8.36
N LYS A 646 3.87 -47.49 7.80
CA LYS A 646 2.63 -46.81 7.57
C LYS A 646 1.94 -46.40 8.87
N ALA A 647 1.85 -47.29 9.83
CA ALA A 647 1.24 -47.00 11.13
C ALA A 647 1.96 -45.87 11.89
N GLN A 648 3.27 -45.77 11.71
CA GLN A 648 4.11 -44.73 12.30
C GLN A 648 4.12 -43.41 11.48
N GLY A 649 3.47 -43.40 10.32
CA GLY A 649 3.41 -42.22 9.47
C GLY A 649 4.68 -41.94 8.65
N PHE A 650 5.54 -42.93 8.44
CA PHE A 650 6.77 -42.85 7.65
C PHE A 650 6.53 -43.11 6.15
N THR A 651 5.30 -43.42 5.73
CA THR A 651 4.95 -43.57 4.32
C THR A 651 3.93 -42.53 3.90
N GLU A 652 3.83 -42.32 2.57
CA GLU A 652 2.69 -41.64 1.98
C GLU A 652 1.37 -42.40 2.30
N PRO A 653 0.21 -41.75 2.14
CA PRO A 653 -1.09 -42.41 2.35
C PRO A 653 -1.22 -43.73 1.60
N ASP A 654 -0.63 -43.81 0.40
CA ASP A 654 -0.44 -45.05 -0.34
C ASP A 654 1.04 -45.44 -0.37
N PRO A 655 1.46 -46.50 0.37
CA PRO A 655 2.86 -46.92 0.40
C PRO A 655 3.45 -47.32 -0.93
N ARG A 656 2.62 -47.59 -1.94
CA ARG A 656 3.09 -47.87 -3.33
C ARG A 656 3.80 -46.67 -3.94
N ASP A 657 3.39 -45.47 -3.60
CA ASP A 657 4.04 -44.25 -4.10
C ASP A 657 5.50 -44.23 -3.68
N ASP A 658 5.81 -44.58 -2.41
CA ASP A 658 7.17 -44.70 -1.90
C ASP A 658 7.92 -45.88 -2.54
N LEU A 659 7.30 -47.05 -2.53
CA LEU A 659 7.90 -48.30 -3.00
C LEU A 659 8.07 -48.32 -4.53
N SER A 660 7.40 -47.49 -5.26
CA SER A 660 7.58 -47.35 -6.72
C SER A 660 8.95 -46.79 -7.09
N GLY A 661 9.59 -46.04 -6.20
CA GLY A 661 10.85 -45.34 -6.48
C GLY A 661 10.71 -44.10 -7.36
N LYS A 662 9.52 -43.76 -7.84
CA LYS A 662 9.29 -42.61 -8.75
C LYS A 662 9.69 -41.29 -8.15
N ASP A 663 9.53 -41.10 -6.83
CA ASP A 663 9.98 -39.88 -6.15
C ASP A 663 11.50 -39.70 -6.21
N VAL A 664 12.25 -40.82 -6.05
CA VAL A 664 13.71 -40.84 -6.19
C VAL A 664 14.12 -40.54 -7.64
N ALA A 665 13.42 -41.11 -8.61
CA ALA A 665 13.69 -40.85 -10.03
C ALA A 665 13.47 -39.39 -10.39
N ARG A 666 12.38 -38.77 -9.94
CA ARG A 666 12.12 -37.33 -10.13
C ARG A 666 13.23 -36.45 -9.53
N LYS A 667 13.73 -36.81 -8.34
CA LYS A 667 14.83 -36.09 -7.70
C LYS A 667 16.12 -36.19 -8.51
N LEU A 668 16.40 -37.37 -9.07
CA LEU A 668 17.54 -37.55 -9.97
C LEU A 668 17.42 -36.74 -11.25
N VAL A 669 16.24 -36.69 -11.87
CA VAL A 669 15.99 -35.85 -13.05
C VAL A 669 16.26 -34.38 -12.74
N ILE A 670 15.79 -33.88 -11.56
CA ILE A 670 16.07 -32.51 -11.12
C ILE A 670 17.58 -32.27 -10.99
N LEU A 671 18.30 -33.18 -10.34
CA LEU A 671 19.76 -33.07 -10.16
C LEU A 671 20.51 -33.18 -11.49
N ALA A 672 20.09 -34.05 -12.42
CA ALA A 672 20.66 -34.17 -13.75
C ALA A 672 20.56 -32.86 -14.54
N ARG A 673 19.38 -32.23 -14.46
CA ARG A 673 19.13 -30.94 -15.12
C ARG A 673 19.92 -29.80 -14.49
N GLU A 674 20.18 -29.85 -13.17
CA GLU A 674 21.05 -28.87 -12.52
C GLU A 674 22.50 -28.93 -13.00
N ILE A 675 23.01 -30.12 -13.36
CA ILE A 675 24.35 -30.27 -13.93
C ILE A 675 24.38 -30.12 -15.45
N GLY A 676 23.21 -29.82 -16.07
CA GLY A 676 23.11 -29.53 -17.51
C GLY A 676 22.84 -30.75 -18.40
N LEU A 677 22.39 -31.87 -17.83
CA LEU A 677 21.99 -33.05 -18.62
C LEU A 677 20.52 -32.96 -19.03
N ASP A 678 20.20 -33.21 -20.24
CA ASP A 678 18.85 -33.30 -20.80
C ASP A 678 18.30 -34.73 -20.52
N LEU A 679 17.85 -34.97 -19.29
CA LEU A 679 17.30 -36.25 -18.86
C LEU A 679 15.79 -36.17 -18.71
N GLU A 680 15.05 -37.14 -19.25
CA GLU A 680 13.63 -37.34 -19.03
C GLU A 680 13.38 -38.39 -17.95
N LEU A 681 12.17 -38.37 -17.33
CA LEU A 681 11.83 -39.33 -16.28
C LEU A 681 11.83 -40.76 -16.81
N ASP A 682 11.45 -40.96 -18.06
CA ASP A 682 11.40 -42.29 -18.72
C ASP A 682 12.79 -42.81 -19.10
N ASP A 683 13.82 -41.94 -19.12
CA ASP A 683 15.22 -42.35 -19.35
C ASP A 683 15.86 -42.95 -18.07
N VAL A 684 15.22 -42.80 -16.92
CA VAL A 684 15.74 -43.34 -15.66
C VAL A 684 15.45 -44.83 -15.57
N ALA A 685 16.50 -45.64 -15.50
CA ALA A 685 16.36 -47.07 -15.28
C ALA A 685 15.85 -47.31 -13.83
N LEU A 686 14.55 -47.48 -13.70
CA LEU A 686 13.84 -47.52 -12.41
C LEU A 686 13.48 -48.97 -12.06
N GLU A 687 14.06 -49.47 -10.98
CA GLU A 687 13.67 -50.70 -10.34
C GLU A 687 12.67 -50.37 -9.18
N GLY A 688 11.34 -50.46 -9.43
CA GLY A 688 10.34 -50.37 -8.39
C GLY A 688 10.25 -51.62 -7.53
N LEU A 689 9.87 -51.48 -6.27
CA LEU A 689 9.70 -52.62 -5.36
C LEU A 689 8.27 -53.19 -5.42
N VAL A 690 7.35 -52.54 -6.07
CA VAL A 690 5.95 -52.99 -6.20
C VAL A 690 5.83 -53.95 -7.38
N PRO A 691 5.42 -55.23 -7.14
CA PRO A 691 5.20 -56.19 -8.19
C PRO A 691 4.15 -55.72 -9.19
N ALA A 692 4.34 -56.06 -10.47
CA ALA A 692 3.41 -55.66 -11.53
C ALA A 692 1.93 -56.00 -11.24
N ALA A 693 1.72 -57.16 -10.61
CA ALA A 693 0.37 -57.62 -10.23
C ALA A 693 -0.31 -56.72 -9.14
N LEU A 694 0.47 -55.90 -8.42
CA LEU A 694 -0.03 -55.06 -7.34
C LEU A 694 -0.02 -53.55 -7.69
N GLN A 695 0.46 -53.19 -8.89
CA GLN A 695 0.52 -51.81 -9.30
C GLN A 695 -0.88 -51.19 -9.55
N ALA A 696 -1.83 -51.99 -10.03
CA ALA A 696 -3.16 -51.53 -10.39
C ALA A 696 -4.22 -51.73 -9.30
N CYS A 697 -3.94 -52.40 -8.20
CA CYS A 697 -4.90 -52.69 -7.12
C CYS A 697 -5.17 -51.44 -6.26
N GLY A 698 -6.16 -51.44 -5.37
CA GLY A 698 -6.40 -50.38 -4.40
C GLY A 698 -5.34 -50.38 -3.26
N ALA A 699 -5.15 -49.25 -2.55
CA ALA A 699 -4.20 -49.15 -1.44
C ALA A 699 -4.48 -50.15 -0.29
N ALA A 700 -5.76 -50.41 -0.01
CA ALA A 700 -6.14 -51.43 1.02
C ALA A 700 -5.78 -52.84 0.55
N GLU A 701 -6.11 -53.21 -0.67
CA GLU A 701 -5.79 -54.51 -1.26
C GLU A 701 -4.25 -54.70 -1.35
N PHE A 702 -3.51 -53.65 -1.68
CA PHE A 702 -2.05 -53.71 -1.67
C PHE A 702 -1.52 -54.08 -0.28
N LEU A 703 -2.01 -53.45 0.79
CA LEU A 703 -1.58 -53.75 2.14
C LEU A 703 -1.93 -55.17 2.63
N ASP A 704 -3.06 -55.71 2.14
CA ASP A 704 -3.39 -57.12 2.42
C ASP A 704 -2.43 -58.05 1.69
N ARG A 705 -2.06 -57.74 0.45
CA ARG A 705 -1.21 -58.59 -0.40
C ARG A 705 0.29 -58.21 -0.41
N VAL A 706 0.71 -57.22 0.39
CA VAL A 706 2.15 -56.84 0.47
C VAL A 706 3.04 -58.00 0.92
N THR A 707 2.48 -59.06 1.50
CA THR A 707 3.17 -60.32 1.77
C THR A 707 3.76 -61.03 0.54
N ASP A 708 3.23 -60.73 -0.66
CA ASP A 708 3.78 -61.24 -1.92
C ASP A 708 5.25 -60.79 -2.15
N LEU A 709 5.68 -59.71 -1.49
CA LEU A 709 7.08 -59.21 -1.51
C LEU A 709 8.03 -60.03 -0.64
N ASP A 710 7.54 -60.70 0.40
CA ASP A 710 8.39 -61.27 1.45
C ASP A 710 9.41 -62.33 0.96
N ALA A 711 8.99 -63.16 0.01
CA ALA A 711 9.86 -64.21 -0.54
C ALA A 711 11.06 -63.62 -1.32
N VAL A 712 10.79 -62.73 -2.22
CA VAL A 712 11.82 -62.07 -3.08
C VAL A 712 12.75 -61.20 -2.23
N MET A 713 12.20 -60.42 -1.31
CA MET A 713 12.99 -59.55 -0.43
C MET A 713 13.88 -60.34 0.50
N ARG A 714 13.39 -61.45 1.08
CA ARG A 714 14.17 -62.37 1.92
C ARG A 714 15.32 -63.02 1.16
N GLU A 715 15.08 -63.41 -0.10
CA GLU A 715 16.14 -63.98 -0.96
C GLU A 715 17.26 -62.96 -1.19
N ARG A 716 16.89 -61.73 -1.58
CA ARG A 716 17.86 -60.63 -1.77
C ARG A 716 18.64 -60.29 -0.49
N PHE A 717 17.94 -60.24 0.64
CA PHE A 717 18.58 -59.98 1.92
C PHE A 717 19.64 -61.05 2.26
N ARG A 718 19.27 -62.36 2.12
CA ARG A 718 20.19 -63.48 2.38
C ARG A 718 21.40 -63.48 1.43
N ALA A 719 21.18 -63.14 0.14
CA ALA A 719 22.27 -63.05 -0.83
C ALA A 719 23.24 -61.91 -0.48
N ALA A 720 22.74 -60.75 -0.05
CA ALA A 720 23.56 -59.63 0.42
C ALA A 720 24.32 -59.98 1.70
N GLN A 721 23.63 -60.58 2.68
CA GLN A 721 24.22 -61.01 3.95
C GLN A 721 25.33 -62.04 3.78
N SER A 722 25.15 -63.01 2.89
CA SER A 722 26.20 -64.03 2.59
C SER A 722 27.49 -63.43 2.05
N ARG A 723 27.42 -62.22 1.45
CA ARG A 723 28.55 -61.44 0.93
C ARG A 723 29.10 -60.43 1.90
N GLY A 724 28.52 -60.32 3.14
CA GLY A 724 28.88 -59.34 4.14
C GLY A 724 28.37 -57.93 3.81
N ARG A 725 27.37 -57.79 2.91
CA ARG A 725 26.79 -56.55 2.44
C ARG A 725 25.44 -56.27 3.04
N VAL A 726 25.01 -55.02 2.90
CA VAL A 726 23.66 -54.59 3.30
C VAL A 726 22.91 -54.05 2.07
N LEU A 727 21.57 -54.16 2.09
CA LEU A 727 20.70 -53.63 1.06
C LEU A 727 20.43 -52.17 1.28
N ARG A 728 20.50 -51.36 0.23
CA ARG A 728 20.09 -49.94 0.23
C ARG A 728 19.38 -49.58 -1.05
N TYR A 729 18.37 -48.69 -0.97
CA TYR A 729 17.70 -48.18 -2.14
C TYR A 729 18.36 -46.86 -2.57
N VAL A 730 19.01 -46.87 -3.72
CA VAL A 730 19.92 -45.79 -4.12
C VAL A 730 19.53 -45.26 -5.49
N GLY A 731 19.55 -43.95 -5.60
CA GLY A 731 19.56 -43.24 -6.88
C GLY A 731 21.02 -42.96 -7.30
N ARG A 732 21.37 -43.25 -8.55
CA ARG A 732 22.67 -42.96 -9.13
C ARG A 732 22.54 -42.22 -10.44
N LEU A 733 23.32 -41.18 -10.59
CA LEU A 733 23.47 -40.41 -11.83
C LEU A 733 24.94 -40.42 -12.19
N ASP A 734 25.27 -40.98 -13.34
CA ASP A 734 26.60 -40.90 -13.92
C ASP A 734 26.58 -39.81 -15.02
N ALA A 735 27.26 -38.71 -14.76
CA ALA A 735 27.23 -37.54 -15.62
C ALA A 735 28.11 -37.73 -16.85
N ASP A 736 29.14 -38.59 -16.80
CA ASP A 736 30.03 -38.83 -17.92
C ASP A 736 29.36 -39.70 -18.99
N THR A 737 28.48 -40.63 -18.60
CA THR A 737 27.71 -41.48 -19.51
C THR A 737 26.29 -40.95 -19.76
N GLY A 738 25.79 -39.97 -18.95
CA GLY A 738 24.44 -39.47 -19.02
C GLY A 738 23.39 -40.47 -18.53
N THR A 739 23.76 -41.48 -17.74
CA THR A 739 22.85 -42.55 -17.29
C THR A 739 22.37 -42.36 -15.86
N ALA A 740 21.08 -42.61 -15.64
CA ALA A 740 20.48 -42.55 -14.30
C ALA A 740 19.82 -43.87 -13.95
N THR A 741 20.05 -44.36 -12.74
CA THR A 741 19.49 -45.60 -12.22
C THR A 741 18.94 -45.40 -10.85
N VAL A 742 17.80 -46.05 -10.55
CA VAL A 742 17.17 -46.06 -9.23
C VAL A 742 16.82 -47.48 -8.89
N GLY A 743 17.29 -48.01 -7.79
CA GLY A 743 16.99 -49.37 -7.40
C GLY A 743 17.64 -49.83 -6.11
N LEU A 744 17.39 -51.10 -5.80
CA LEU A 744 17.94 -51.78 -4.65
C LEU A 744 19.34 -52.29 -4.94
N VAL A 745 20.34 -51.83 -4.20
CA VAL A 745 21.75 -52.20 -4.37
C VAL A 745 22.32 -52.81 -3.08
N GLU A 746 23.36 -53.65 -3.29
CA GLU A 746 24.17 -54.16 -2.20
C GLU A 746 25.39 -53.25 -1.98
N VAL A 747 25.56 -52.77 -0.74
CA VAL A 747 26.73 -51.96 -0.37
C VAL A 747 27.53 -52.62 0.76
N ASP A 748 28.82 -52.39 0.75
CA ASP A 748 29.70 -52.88 1.78
C ASP A 748 29.37 -52.19 3.14
N ARG A 749 29.62 -52.89 4.24
CA ARG A 749 29.35 -52.32 5.58
C ARG A 749 30.18 -51.09 5.92
N SER A 750 31.31 -50.90 5.23
CA SER A 750 32.16 -49.72 5.36
C SER A 750 31.68 -48.54 4.50
N HIS A 751 30.76 -48.79 3.56
CA HIS A 751 30.24 -47.74 2.67
C HIS A 751 29.43 -46.71 3.47
N LEU A 752 29.50 -45.43 3.02
CA LEU A 752 28.78 -44.35 3.70
C LEU A 752 27.27 -44.61 3.80
N PHE A 753 26.66 -45.28 2.79
CA PHE A 753 25.23 -45.60 2.77
C PHE A 753 24.84 -46.71 3.75
N ALA A 754 25.79 -47.52 4.21
CA ALA A 754 25.51 -48.58 5.19
C ALA A 754 25.23 -48.05 6.60
N ASN A 755 25.78 -46.87 6.94
CA ASN A 755 25.80 -46.29 8.27
C ASN A 755 24.94 -45.05 8.38
N ILE A 756 23.73 -45.12 7.86
CA ILE A 756 22.75 -44.02 7.92
C ILE A 756 21.75 -44.30 9.04
N SER A 757 21.21 -43.24 9.63
CA SER A 757 20.25 -43.33 10.74
C SER A 757 18.82 -43.13 10.26
N LEU A 758 17.92 -44.02 10.62
CA LEU A 758 16.46 -43.90 10.42
C LEU A 758 16.04 -43.39 9.03
N THR A 759 15.53 -42.16 8.97
CA THR A 759 14.98 -41.51 7.78
C THR A 759 15.95 -40.53 7.09
N ASP A 760 17.23 -40.51 7.51
CA ASP A 760 18.22 -39.61 6.93
C ASP A 760 18.36 -39.82 5.41
N ASN A 761 18.47 -38.75 4.69
CA ASN A 761 18.96 -38.72 3.31
C ASN A 761 20.47 -38.46 3.32
N VAL A 762 21.14 -39.02 2.32
CA VAL A 762 22.56 -38.80 2.08
C VAL A 762 22.77 -38.69 0.58
N VAL A 763 23.50 -37.67 0.17
CA VAL A 763 23.89 -37.45 -1.23
C VAL A 763 25.40 -37.27 -1.28
N SER A 764 26.02 -37.96 -2.19
CA SER A 764 27.45 -37.95 -2.44
C SER A 764 27.70 -37.39 -3.84
N PHE A 765 28.57 -36.41 -3.97
CA PHE A 765 29.02 -35.80 -5.20
C PHE A 765 30.47 -36.18 -5.45
N THR A 766 30.74 -36.94 -6.54
CA THR A 766 32.07 -37.14 -7.04
C THR A 766 32.32 -36.15 -8.17
N THR A 767 33.35 -35.31 -8.02
CA THR A 767 33.68 -34.24 -8.95
C THR A 767 35.18 -34.24 -9.24
N GLU A 768 35.66 -33.38 -10.15
CA GLU A 768 37.11 -33.25 -10.37
C GLU A 768 37.86 -32.85 -9.10
N ARG A 769 37.26 -31.96 -8.25
CA ARG A 769 37.89 -31.53 -7.00
C ARG A 769 37.71 -32.54 -5.86
N TYR A 770 36.59 -33.26 -5.87
CA TYR A 770 36.22 -34.23 -4.83
C TYR A 770 36.16 -35.67 -5.40
N ASP A 771 37.24 -36.12 -6.04
CA ASP A 771 37.29 -37.42 -6.68
C ASP A 771 37.56 -38.55 -5.65
N ARG A 772 38.68 -38.47 -4.91
CA ARG A 772 39.05 -39.47 -3.93
C ARG A 772 38.19 -39.48 -2.66
N ASN A 773 37.79 -38.29 -2.27
CA ASN A 773 36.93 -38.08 -1.12
C ASN A 773 35.70 -37.28 -1.62
N PRO A 774 34.61 -37.94 -1.98
CA PRO A 774 33.40 -37.25 -2.43
C PRO A 774 32.83 -36.27 -1.42
N LEU A 775 32.28 -35.18 -1.92
CA LEU A 775 31.54 -34.26 -1.07
C LEU A 775 30.21 -34.89 -0.65
N VAL A 776 29.90 -34.91 0.64
CA VAL A 776 28.74 -35.59 1.19
C VAL A 776 27.85 -34.61 1.94
N VAL A 777 26.56 -34.58 1.58
CA VAL A 777 25.49 -33.87 2.31
C VAL A 777 24.59 -34.90 2.95
N ARG A 778 24.42 -34.85 4.29
CA ARG A 778 23.61 -35.79 5.06
C ARG A 778 22.75 -35.10 6.10
N GLY A 779 21.53 -35.57 6.31
CA GLY A 779 20.63 -35.15 7.37
C GLY A 779 19.19 -35.58 7.13
N PRO A 780 18.23 -35.10 7.93
CA PRO A 780 16.83 -35.42 7.76
C PRO A 780 16.34 -34.99 6.38
N GLY A 781 15.90 -35.94 5.56
CA GLY A 781 15.45 -35.72 4.18
C GLY A 781 13.93 -35.60 4.01
N ALA A 782 13.16 -35.52 5.11
CA ALA A 782 11.72 -35.45 5.11
C ALA A 782 11.23 -34.80 6.42
N GLY A 783 9.99 -34.32 6.39
CA GLY A 783 9.29 -33.72 7.53
C GLY A 783 8.87 -32.25 7.27
N PRO A 784 7.68 -31.88 7.74
CA PRO A 784 7.12 -30.53 7.45
C PRO A 784 8.04 -29.38 7.88
N ALA A 785 8.58 -29.44 9.07
CA ALA A 785 9.43 -28.40 9.63
C ALA A 785 10.76 -28.22 8.86
N VAL A 786 11.39 -29.35 8.45
CA VAL A 786 12.65 -29.31 7.72
C VAL A 786 12.43 -28.84 6.29
N THR A 787 11.37 -29.32 5.61
CA THR A 787 11.01 -28.87 4.27
C THR A 787 10.65 -27.38 4.27
N ALA A 788 9.88 -26.93 5.28
CA ALA A 788 9.54 -25.51 5.46
C ALA A 788 10.80 -24.65 5.66
N GLY A 789 11.80 -25.16 6.40
CA GLY A 789 13.10 -24.48 6.54
C GLY A 789 13.83 -24.29 5.22
N GLY A 790 13.78 -25.28 4.32
CA GLY A 790 14.33 -25.17 2.95
C GLY A 790 13.58 -24.13 2.10
N VAL A 791 12.25 -24.13 2.18
CA VAL A 791 11.41 -23.11 1.52
C VAL A 791 11.71 -21.72 2.06
N PHE A 792 11.87 -21.57 3.36
CA PHE A 792 12.21 -20.30 4.00
C PHE A 792 13.62 -19.83 3.60
N ALA A 793 14.59 -20.72 3.55
CA ALA A 793 15.93 -20.39 3.07
C ALA A 793 15.89 -19.89 1.61
N ASP A 794 15.09 -20.51 0.75
CA ASP A 794 14.89 -20.07 -0.63
C ASP A 794 14.23 -18.70 -0.73
N LEU A 795 13.24 -18.42 0.11
CA LEU A 795 12.65 -17.07 0.20
C LEU A 795 13.72 -16.03 0.57
N LEU A 796 14.55 -16.31 1.56
CA LEU A 796 15.64 -15.40 1.96
C LEU A 796 16.69 -15.23 0.86
N ARG A 797 16.98 -16.25 0.07
CA ARG A 797 17.86 -16.15 -1.11
C ARG A 797 17.26 -15.24 -2.19
N VAL A 798 15.93 -15.30 -2.38
CA VAL A 798 15.25 -14.32 -3.26
C VAL A 798 15.41 -12.91 -2.70
N CYS A 799 15.20 -12.71 -1.40
CA CYS A 799 15.41 -11.41 -0.74
C CYS A 799 16.83 -10.88 -0.95
N ALA A 800 17.85 -11.74 -0.75
CA ALA A 800 19.25 -11.38 -0.96
C ALA A 800 19.54 -11.02 -2.43
N TYR A 801 18.98 -11.77 -3.38
CA TYR A 801 19.06 -11.42 -4.80
C TYR A 801 18.46 -10.05 -5.12
N LEU A 802 17.40 -9.67 -4.44
CA LEU A 802 16.72 -8.38 -4.57
C LEU A 802 17.45 -7.25 -3.80
N GLY A 803 18.63 -7.51 -3.27
CA GLY A 803 19.51 -6.53 -2.64
C GLY A 803 19.39 -6.42 -1.12
N ALA A 804 18.61 -7.28 -0.48
CA ALA A 804 18.57 -7.33 0.97
C ALA A 804 19.85 -7.95 1.54
N HIS A 805 20.39 -7.35 2.58
CA HIS A 805 21.57 -7.86 3.29
C HIS A 805 21.14 -8.91 4.33
N VAL A 806 20.73 -10.08 3.87
CA VAL A 806 20.28 -11.22 4.71
C VAL A 806 21.43 -12.10 5.12
#